data_199f097f75c3755a5adca9a1cd2665e7
#
_entry.id   199f097f75c3755a5adca9a1cd2665e7
#
_cell.length_a   1.000
_cell.length_b   1.000
_cell.length_c   1.000
_cell.angle_alpha   90.00
_cell.angle_beta   90.00
_cell.angle_gamma   90.00
#
_symmetry.space_group_name_H-M   'P 1'
#
loop_
_entity.id
_entity.type
_entity.pdbx_description
1 polymer ?
#
loop_
_entity_poly.entity_id
_entity_poly.type
_entity_poly.pdbx_seq_one_letter_code
_entity_poly.pdbx_strand_id
1 'polypeptide(L)'
;MVLYHGSVIVSVETDNIPEELKQLDRWCVWRATPTKEGTLTKKPYIAGSGRAFSKTTPAHFRPYEAAVAGYEQDAATDGIGFVCGAGIVGVDFDTCFDSEGQLDPQVAEIVGRLGTYTERSPSGRGVRAFLKGSLPAGKSVKSSLLELMDGLNYVTITGHHLEGTPLTIADGTEILPELLALVEERKASEKAEKRAAKGKPARQQAAASTPAKSSPVASDDEVLARARRTGGDVVDRLLNGNCGDYGSPSEADLALANYLAYSAGPGAETQVERLLLSSGLKREKWSEQRDGGTYLSEYVLKPAYAGRSDFYTADKPVAVVALPNGIASTGPARLEDSSTLTEIGLARRLVHEANGSLRYCRETRSWLAWSGKVWKRDDGLSAAHVAKRVSDALWREMADMQDAEHRKRVLPFVRSSSSARAVDAAVKLARSEPGVAVSITELDQHPYLLNVSNGTLDLRNPAAGAMPHRKEQLLTHMAAVEFDSLANCPTWQRFISEVTNGSEELAAFLQRSCGLALSGDVSEQCLWLHYGEGRNGKSTLLTVLQDLLGTYAGPAPMDLLLTKHGRGKEVETQFANLAGKRLVTTVEADSGVRFSEATCKLLTGGDTVSARQLYGEYWPLKPTWKLHVAANHKPVVRGQDEGIWRRLLLTPWLVRFDGEKQDRQLKDKLMDELPGILGWCLYGFARWQNEGLAAPACVSEATTEYRGENDVLGTWLKECCLIDSTAVAEAGELYRDFKRWAEDRGEHVGTATAFGLQLERLGYSSQRATSGHYRFKTIRRGIGLLSRRHDDE
;
A
#
# COMPACT_ATOMS: atom_id res chain seq x y z
N MET A 1 35.07 21.94 12.03
CA MET A 1 33.63 21.93 12.38
C MET A 1 32.89 22.72 11.29
N VAL A 2 32.17 22.03 10.43
CA VAL A 2 31.44 22.66 9.30
C VAL A 2 29.94 22.64 9.64
N LEU A 3 29.29 23.79 9.64
CA LEU A 3 27.85 23.94 9.85
C LEU A 3 27.12 23.72 8.52
N TYR A 4 26.38 22.65 8.38
CA TYR A 4 25.50 22.41 7.24
C TYR A 4 24.04 22.41 7.73
N HIS A 5 23.24 23.42 7.34
CA HIS A 5 21.82 23.55 7.70
C HIS A 5 21.47 23.27 9.19
N GLY A 6 22.29 23.76 10.12
CA GLY A 6 22.06 23.63 11.56
C GLY A 6 22.50 22.29 12.18
N SER A 7 23.11 21.39 11.43
CA SER A 7 23.75 20.16 11.94
C SER A 7 25.26 20.29 11.86
N VAL A 8 25.95 19.99 12.98
CA VAL A 8 27.41 20.00 13.06
C VAL A 8 27.92 18.63 12.60
N ILE A 9 28.83 18.61 11.62
CA ILE A 9 29.58 17.42 11.26
C ILE A 9 30.98 17.57 11.89
N VAL A 10 31.38 16.57 12.68
CA VAL A 10 32.70 16.53 13.29
C VAL A 10 33.74 16.06 12.26
N SER A 11 34.95 16.69 12.28
CA SER A 11 36.09 16.28 11.46
C SER A 11 36.57 14.89 11.84
N VAL A 12 37.36 14.24 10.97
CA VAL A 12 37.92 12.92 11.27
C VAL A 12 39.25 13.09 12.02
N GLU A 13 39.39 12.40 13.16
CA GLU A 13 40.64 12.29 13.94
C GLU A 13 41.29 10.93 13.64
N THR A 14 42.20 10.93 12.68
CA THR A 14 42.82 9.71 12.13
C THR A 14 43.70 8.96 13.11
N ASP A 15 44.29 9.66 14.10
CA ASP A 15 45.26 9.10 15.05
C ASP A 15 44.61 8.14 16.04
N ASN A 16 43.35 8.35 16.40
CA ASN A 16 42.60 7.55 17.36
C ASN A 16 41.92 6.30 16.76
N ILE A 17 42.01 6.10 15.46
CA ILE A 17 41.37 4.94 14.81
C ILE A 17 42.21 3.69 15.08
N PRO A 18 41.59 2.56 15.53
CA PRO A 18 42.29 1.31 15.83
C PRO A 18 43.09 0.76 14.65
N GLU A 19 44.30 0.28 14.92
CA GLU A 19 45.17 -0.35 13.93
C GLU A 19 44.50 -1.59 13.29
N GLU A 20 43.70 -2.31 14.05
CA GLU A 20 42.96 -3.48 13.55
C GLU A 20 41.96 -3.11 12.44
N LEU A 21 41.39 -1.89 12.44
CA LEU A 21 40.54 -1.42 11.33
C LEU A 21 41.40 -0.92 10.17
N LYS A 22 42.50 -0.22 10.44
CA LYS A 22 43.38 0.33 9.40
C LYS A 22 43.99 -0.75 8.51
N GLN A 23 44.25 -1.95 9.07
CA GLN A 23 44.80 -3.07 8.32
C GLN A 23 43.84 -3.74 7.35
N LEU A 24 42.55 -3.38 7.37
CA LEU A 24 41.53 -3.98 6.52
C LEU A 24 41.22 -3.09 5.32
N ASP A 25 41.31 -3.65 4.10
CA ASP A 25 40.98 -2.96 2.84
C ASP A 25 39.45 -2.86 2.66
N ARG A 26 38.76 -2.18 3.58
CA ARG A 26 37.28 -2.08 3.59
C ARG A 26 36.78 -0.65 3.75
N TRP A 27 37.57 0.32 3.30
CA TRP A 27 37.29 1.72 3.48
C TRP A 27 36.66 2.41 2.27
N CYS A 28 35.95 3.49 2.53
CA CYS A 28 35.40 4.41 1.54
C CYS A 28 35.38 5.84 2.12
N VAL A 29 35.00 6.80 1.32
CA VAL A 29 34.69 8.16 1.78
C VAL A 29 33.19 8.39 1.70
N TRP A 30 32.68 9.41 2.41
CA TRP A 30 31.26 9.76 2.32
C TRP A 30 31.04 11.26 2.21
N ARG A 31 29.88 11.63 1.66
CA ARG A 31 29.40 13.01 1.54
C ARG A 31 28.03 13.14 2.17
N ALA A 32 27.84 14.22 2.96
CA ALA A 32 26.54 14.60 3.49
C ALA A 32 25.68 15.13 2.34
N THR A 33 24.60 14.46 2.05
CA THR A 33 23.68 14.88 0.99
C THR A 33 22.33 15.19 1.62
N PRO A 34 21.77 16.40 1.41
CA PRO A 34 20.46 16.73 1.94
C PRO A 34 19.39 15.82 1.34
N THR A 35 18.53 15.29 2.18
CA THR A 35 17.33 14.59 1.75
C THR A 35 16.25 15.62 1.40
N LYS A 36 15.23 15.20 0.69
CA LYS A 36 14.06 16.06 0.41
C LYS A 36 13.32 16.52 1.68
N GLU A 37 13.57 15.86 2.79
CA GLU A 37 12.99 16.13 4.12
C GLU A 37 13.85 17.07 4.97
N GLY A 38 14.93 17.63 4.42
CA GLY A 38 15.84 18.54 5.13
C GLY A 38 16.80 17.85 6.10
N THR A 39 16.81 16.51 6.18
CA THR A 39 17.79 15.73 6.94
C THR A 39 18.99 15.41 6.06
N LEU A 40 20.16 15.15 6.68
CA LEU A 40 21.36 14.76 5.96
C LEU A 40 21.48 13.22 5.90
N THR A 41 21.72 12.70 4.71
CA THR A 41 22.12 11.31 4.51
C THR A 41 23.60 11.24 4.15
N LYS A 42 24.30 10.25 4.70
CA LYS A 42 25.74 10.02 4.50
C LYS A 42 25.91 9.04 3.34
N LYS A 43 26.11 9.57 2.13
CA LYS A 43 26.27 8.72 0.93
C LYS A 43 27.73 8.31 0.75
N PRO A 44 28.03 6.99 0.63
CA PRO A 44 29.39 6.52 0.41
C PRO A 44 29.85 6.68 -1.05
N TYR A 45 31.15 6.98 -1.22
CA TYR A 45 31.84 7.10 -2.49
C TYR A 45 33.16 6.33 -2.46
N ILE A 46 33.64 5.91 -3.65
CA ILE A 46 34.96 5.28 -3.78
C ILE A 46 36.01 6.34 -3.60
N ALA A 47 36.90 6.18 -2.62
CA ALA A 47 37.96 7.15 -2.35
C ALA A 47 38.82 7.39 -3.59
N GLY A 48 39.13 8.68 -3.84
CA GLY A 48 39.94 9.13 -4.98
C GLY A 48 39.29 9.05 -6.37
N SER A 49 38.00 8.63 -6.48
CA SER A 49 37.36 8.46 -7.80
C SER A 49 36.11 9.29 -8.03
N GLY A 50 35.49 9.82 -6.96
CA GLY A 50 34.20 10.53 -7.03
C GLY A 50 33.01 9.70 -7.46
N ARG A 51 33.18 8.38 -7.71
CA ARG A 51 32.11 7.46 -8.11
C ARG A 51 31.34 6.94 -6.88
N ALA A 52 30.05 6.67 -7.07
CA ALA A 52 29.24 6.07 -6.02
C ALA A 52 29.81 4.71 -5.57
N PHE A 53 29.85 4.53 -4.26
CA PHE A 53 30.32 3.30 -3.64
C PHE A 53 29.16 2.31 -3.49
N SER A 54 29.42 1.03 -3.80
CA SER A 54 28.51 -0.07 -3.51
C SER A 54 29.13 -1.02 -2.50
N LYS A 55 28.51 -1.20 -1.37
CA LYS A 55 28.95 -2.12 -0.30
C LYS A 55 28.95 -3.58 -0.73
N THR A 56 28.24 -3.93 -1.80
CA THR A 56 28.18 -5.30 -2.35
C THR A 56 29.22 -5.59 -3.42
N THR A 57 30.08 -4.59 -3.75
CA THR A 57 31.10 -4.70 -4.80
C THR A 57 32.48 -4.59 -4.18
N PRO A 58 33.20 -5.70 -3.89
CA PRO A 58 34.52 -5.68 -3.25
C PRO A 58 35.54 -4.80 -3.97
N ALA A 59 35.46 -4.68 -5.30
CA ALA A 59 36.33 -3.81 -6.10
C ALA A 59 36.20 -2.32 -5.76
N HIS A 60 35.18 -1.91 -5.03
CA HIS A 60 35.00 -0.55 -4.54
C HIS A 60 35.72 -0.27 -3.21
N PHE A 61 36.10 -1.30 -2.48
CA PHE A 61 36.78 -1.16 -1.21
C PHE A 61 38.19 -0.61 -1.43
N ARG A 62 38.69 0.16 -0.47
CA ARG A 62 40.02 0.79 -0.54
C ARG A 62 40.79 0.56 0.76
N PRO A 63 42.10 0.58 0.71
CA PRO A 63 42.94 0.67 1.91
C PRO A 63 42.64 1.94 2.71
N TYR A 64 42.97 1.91 3.99
CA TYR A 64 42.77 3.02 4.90
C TYR A 64 43.45 4.33 4.40
N GLU A 65 44.67 4.24 3.98
CA GLU A 65 45.48 5.42 3.49
C GLU A 65 44.82 6.06 2.28
N ALA A 66 44.20 5.26 1.39
CA ALA A 66 43.50 5.82 0.23
C ALA A 66 42.20 6.52 0.62
N ALA A 67 41.51 6.05 1.71
CA ALA A 67 40.31 6.74 2.22
C ALA A 67 40.69 8.06 2.92
N VAL A 68 41.75 8.06 3.73
CA VAL A 68 42.25 9.27 4.37
C VAL A 68 42.71 10.29 3.32
N ALA A 69 43.53 9.89 2.37
CA ALA A 69 43.97 10.76 1.27
C ALA A 69 42.80 11.33 0.45
N GLY A 70 41.74 10.48 0.20
CA GLY A 70 40.55 10.95 -0.47
C GLY A 70 39.70 11.91 0.35
N TYR A 71 39.73 11.81 1.67
CA TYR A 71 39.09 12.77 2.58
C TYR A 71 39.85 14.11 2.64
N GLU A 72 41.18 14.07 2.72
CA GLU A 72 42.03 15.27 2.84
C GLU A 72 42.14 16.08 1.53
N GLN A 73 42.12 15.41 0.38
CA GLN A 73 42.32 16.02 -0.94
C GLN A 73 41.03 16.50 -1.60
N ASP A 74 39.86 15.99 -1.20
CA ASP A 74 38.58 16.33 -1.82
C ASP A 74 37.69 17.10 -0.83
N ALA A 75 37.67 18.42 -0.97
CA ALA A 75 36.84 19.31 -0.13
C ALA A 75 35.32 19.02 -0.15
N ALA A 76 34.85 18.21 -1.10
CA ALA A 76 33.47 17.76 -1.12
C ALA A 76 33.22 16.53 -0.25
N THR A 77 34.27 15.95 0.36
CA THR A 77 34.16 14.76 1.22
C THR A 77 34.03 15.15 2.68
N ASP A 78 33.01 14.67 3.35
CA ASP A 78 32.71 15.01 4.75
C ASP A 78 33.28 14.02 5.77
N GLY A 79 33.84 12.89 5.32
CA GLY A 79 34.52 11.94 6.19
C GLY A 79 34.79 10.59 5.54
N ILE A 80 35.31 9.67 6.35
CA ILE A 80 35.63 8.30 5.96
C ILE A 80 34.60 7.30 6.52
N GLY A 81 34.52 6.14 5.92
CA GLY A 81 33.63 5.08 6.33
C GLY A 81 34.23 3.69 6.13
N PHE A 82 33.73 2.77 6.91
CA PHE A 82 34.20 1.37 6.97
C PHE A 82 33.03 0.42 6.67
N VAL A 83 33.31 -0.69 6.00
CA VAL A 83 32.31 -1.74 5.75
C VAL A 83 32.52 -2.89 6.72
N CYS A 84 31.59 -3.07 7.65
CA CYS A 84 31.60 -4.16 8.63
C CYS A 84 31.65 -5.56 7.98
N GLY A 85 31.88 -6.59 8.79
CA GLY A 85 32.18 -7.95 8.35
C GLY A 85 33.67 -8.23 8.29
N ALA A 86 34.07 -9.38 7.75
CA ALA A 86 35.46 -9.89 7.82
C ALA A 86 35.98 -10.00 9.27
N GLY A 87 35.11 -10.39 10.20
CA GLY A 87 35.44 -10.56 11.61
C GLY A 87 35.30 -9.28 12.45
N ILE A 88 34.71 -8.19 11.92
CA ILE A 88 34.40 -6.96 12.64
C ILE A 88 32.88 -6.69 12.64
N VAL A 89 32.31 -6.54 13.84
CA VAL A 89 30.93 -6.14 14.08
C VAL A 89 30.91 -4.71 14.61
N GLY A 90 30.10 -3.86 14.00
CA GLY A 90 29.83 -2.51 14.48
C GLY A 90 28.61 -2.49 15.42
N VAL A 91 28.71 -1.70 16.49
CA VAL A 91 27.63 -1.44 17.48
C VAL A 91 27.33 0.05 17.43
N ASP A 92 26.09 0.43 17.02
CA ASP A 92 25.70 1.85 16.85
C ASP A 92 24.54 2.18 17.80
N PHE A 93 24.72 3.23 18.61
CA PHE A 93 23.71 3.79 19.47
C PHE A 93 23.32 5.18 18.97
N ASP A 94 22.13 5.30 18.42
CA ASP A 94 21.61 6.55 17.88
C ASP A 94 21.04 7.45 19.02
N THR A 95 21.43 8.74 19.00
CA THR A 95 20.82 9.78 19.86
C THR A 95 20.85 9.42 21.37
N CYS A 96 22.03 9.10 21.87
CA CYS A 96 22.26 8.68 23.25
C CYS A 96 22.91 9.74 24.15
N PHE A 97 23.10 10.98 23.67
CA PHE A 97 23.55 12.12 24.50
C PHE A 97 22.36 13.06 24.75
N ASP A 98 22.27 13.56 25.99
CA ASP A 98 21.31 14.58 26.38
C ASP A 98 21.73 16.00 25.94
N SER A 99 20.94 17.01 26.31
CA SER A 99 21.20 18.41 25.95
C SER A 99 22.47 18.99 26.64
N GLU A 100 22.95 18.37 27.74
CA GLU A 100 24.16 18.75 28.45
C GLU A 100 25.39 17.97 28.00
N GLY A 101 25.22 17.06 27.02
CA GLY A 101 26.29 16.24 26.42
C GLY A 101 26.67 15.03 27.28
N GLN A 102 25.80 14.63 28.21
CA GLN A 102 26.01 13.43 29.02
C GLN A 102 25.45 12.21 28.32
N LEU A 103 26.16 11.07 28.42
CA LEU A 103 25.74 9.81 27.84
C LEU A 103 24.59 9.20 28.67
N ASP A 104 23.59 8.68 27.98
CA ASP A 104 22.48 7.94 28.59
C ASP A 104 23.03 6.85 29.53
N PRO A 105 22.57 6.75 30.78
CA PRO A 105 23.12 5.82 31.77
C PRO A 105 23.08 4.34 31.34
N GLN A 106 22.04 3.93 30.61
CA GLN A 106 21.92 2.56 30.08
C GLN A 106 22.96 2.30 29.01
N VAL A 107 23.20 3.29 28.14
CA VAL A 107 24.20 3.19 27.08
C VAL A 107 25.60 3.23 27.69
N ALA A 108 25.84 4.07 28.69
CA ALA A 108 27.13 4.16 29.41
C ALA A 108 27.49 2.82 30.06
N GLU A 109 26.52 2.14 30.67
CA GLU A 109 26.72 0.81 31.28
C GLU A 109 27.11 -0.22 30.21
N ILE A 110 26.38 -0.24 29.08
CA ILE A 110 26.68 -1.16 27.97
C ILE A 110 28.07 -0.87 27.40
N VAL A 111 28.40 0.38 27.11
CA VAL A 111 29.70 0.80 26.57
C VAL A 111 30.84 0.41 27.53
N GLY A 112 30.67 0.59 28.85
CA GLY A 112 31.64 0.15 29.85
C GLY A 112 31.87 -1.38 29.81
N ARG A 113 30.83 -2.16 29.61
CA ARG A 113 30.90 -3.65 29.47
C ARG A 113 31.53 -4.09 28.16
N LEU A 114 31.37 -3.32 27.08
CA LEU A 114 31.99 -3.64 25.79
C LEU A 114 33.52 -3.67 25.88
N GLY A 115 34.13 -2.82 26.70
CA GLY A 115 35.57 -2.76 26.90
C GLY A 115 36.38 -2.66 25.60
N THR A 116 35.87 -1.96 24.61
CA THR A 116 36.38 -1.88 23.24
C THR A 116 36.46 -0.42 22.75
N TYR A 117 37.14 -0.21 21.65
CA TYR A 117 37.17 1.10 20.99
C TYR A 117 35.74 1.61 20.74
N THR A 118 35.47 2.80 21.26
CA THR A 118 34.21 3.50 21.10
C THR A 118 34.44 4.94 20.72
N GLU A 119 33.68 5.47 19.77
CA GLU A 119 33.76 6.82 19.26
C GLU A 119 32.42 7.56 19.22
N ARG A 120 32.44 8.88 19.16
CA ARG A 120 31.25 9.68 18.87
C ARG A 120 30.89 9.60 17.40
N SER A 121 29.61 9.50 17.11
CA SER A 121 29.09 9.51 15.73
C SER A 121 29.28 10.87 15.05
N PRO A 122 29.27 10.98 13.71
CA PRO A 122 29.48 12.25 12.99
C PRO A 122 28.49 13.36 13.34
N SER A 123 27.31 13.03 13.87
CA SER A 123 26.34 14.00 14.35
C SER A 123 26.65 14.52 15.77
N GLY A 124 27.62 13.92 16.47
CA GLY A 124 27.92 14.19 17.86
C GLY A 124 26.88 13.69 18.86
N ARG A 125 25.77 13.09 18.39
CA ARG A 125 24.59 12.73 19.21
C ARG A 125 24.52 11.24 19.57
N GLY A 126 25.29 10.38 18.94
CA GLY A 126 25.37 8.96 19.16
C GLY A 126 26.77 8.46 19.41
N VAL A 127 26.94 7.20 19.78
CA VAL A 127 28.22 6.51 19.95
C VAL A 127 28.29 5.25 19.08
N ARG A 128 29.53 4.89 18.69
CA ARG A 128 29.82 3.67 17.93
C ARG A 128 30.96 2.92 18.56
N ALA A 129 30.79 1.61 18.65
CA ALA A 129 31.82 0.69 19.14
C ALA A 129 32.09 -0.41 18.09
N PHE A 130 33.24 -1.04 18.16
CA PHE A 130 33.61 -2.14 17.27
C PHE A 130 34.09 -3.34 18.06
N LEU A 131 33.67 -4.54 17.65
CA LEU A 131 34.05 -5.81 18.27
C LEU A 131 34.57 -6.79 17.24
N LYS A 132 35.53 -7.63 17.62
CA LYS A 132 35.95 -8.79 16.83
C LYS A 132 34.89 -9.89 16.98
N GLY A 133 34.40 -10.44 15.86
CA GLY A 133 33.40 -11.48 15.88
C GLY A 133 32.53 -11.46 14.64
N SER A 134 31.42 -12.21 14.68
CA SER A 134 30.38 -12.23 13.63
C SER A 134 29.02 -12.53 14.22
N LEU A 135 27.99 -11.99 13.59
CA LEU A 135 26.61 -12.27 13.98
C LEU A 135 26.08 -13.53 13.30
N PRO A 136 25.11 -14.26 13.88
CA PRO A 136 24.46 -15.38 13.24
C PRO A 136 23.95 -15.03 11.84
N ALA A 137 24.23 -15.85 10.85
CA ALA A 137 23.92 -15.65 9.44
C ALA A 137 24.53 -14.37 8.81
N GLY A 138 25.51 -13.70 9.45
CA GLY A 138 26.16 -12.48 8.94
C GLY A 138 25.19 -11.34 8.63
N LYS A 139 24.10 -11.24 9.36
CA LYS A 139 23.05 -10.20 9.15
C LYS A 139 22.98 -9.25 10.31
N SER A 140 22.87 -7.96 10.00
CA SER A 140 22.66 -6.93 11.00
C SER A 140 21.27 -6.99 11.62
N VAL A 141 21.20 -6.58 12.89
CA VAL A 141 19.96 -6.51 13.66
C VAL A 141 19.85 -5.15 14.34
N LYS A 142 18.64 -4.60 14.45
CA LYS A 142 18.38 -3.26 15.00
C LYS A 142 17.18 -3.26 15.91
N SER A 143 17.28 -2.52 17.04
CA SER A 143 16.17 -2.13 17.92
C SER A 143 16.14 -0.60 18.05
N SER A 144 15.28 -0.06 18.91
CA SER A 144 15.27 1.37 19.23
C SER A 144 16.48 1.81 20.07
N LEU A 145 17.14 0.88 20.75
CA LEU A 145 18.27 1.17 21.61
C LEU A 145 19.60 1.11 20.86
N LEU A 146 19.82 0.04 20.09
CA LEU A 146 21.09 -0.18 19.40
C LEU A 146 20.92 -0.95 18.09
N GLU A 147 21.89 -0.77 17.19
CA GLU A 147 22.03 -1.54 15.96
C GLU A 147 23.35 -2.30 15.96
N LEU A 148 23.31 -3.61 15.73
CA LEU A 148 24.47 -4.46 15.49
C LEU A 148 24.67 -4.65 14.01
N MET A 149 25.82 -4.25 13.49
CA MET A 149 26.12 -4.22 12.06
C MET A 149 27.19 -5.25 11.70
N ASP A 150 26.85 -6.21 10.83
CA ASP A 150 27.76 -7.22 10.30
C ASP A 150 27.58 -7.37 8.78
N GLY A 151 28.39 -8.18 8.16
CA GLY A 151 28.33 -8.51 6.75
C GLY A 151 28.82 -7.37 5.87
N LEU A 152 27.95 -6.78 5.06
CA LEU A 152 28.29 -5.70 4.13
C LEU A 152 27.67 -4.36 4.55
N ASN A 153 27.52 -4.13 5.84
CA ASN A 153 26.99 -2.83 6.29
C ASN A 153 28.09 -1.79 6.41
N TYR A 154 27.78 -0.64 5.88
CA TYR A 154 28.63 0.54 5.88
C TYR A 154 28.36 1.40 7.11
N VAL A 155 29.41 1.82 7.79
CA VAL A 155 29.41 2.69 8.96
C VAL A 155 30.41 3.84 8.74
N THR A 156 30.04 5.04 9.16
CA THR A 156 30.97 6.20 9.11
C THR A 156 31.87 6.18 10.34
N ILE A 157 33.14 6.53 10.20
CA ILE A 157 34.13 6.58 11.27
C ILE A 157 34.59 8.02 11.46
N THR A 158 34.73 8.43 12.72
CA THR A 158 35.15 9.79 13.11
C THR A 158 36.50 9.86 13.79
N GLY A 159 36.91 8.81 14.48
CA GLY A 159 38.09 8.84 15.34
C GLY A 159 37.91 9.67 16.63
N HIS A 160 36.77 10.33 16.82
CA HIS A 160 36.45 11.04 18.06
C HIS A 160 36.24 10.06 19.21
N HIS A 161 37.36 9.53 19.71
CA HIS A 161 37.41 8.52 20.73
C HIS A 161 36.64 8.94 21.99
N LEU A 162 35.85 8.05 22.56
CA LEU A 162 35.09 8.28 23.78
C LEU A 162 36.04 8.04 24.99
N GLU A 163 36.30 9.10 25.76
CA GLU A 163 37.15 9.04 26.92
C GLU A 163 36.74 7.93 27.91
N GLY A 164 37.72 7.19 28.42
CA GLY A 164 37.49 6.06 29.33
C GLY A 164 37.29 4.70 28.60
N THR A 165 37.29 4.65 27.28
CA THR A 165 37.24 3.39 26.51
C THR A 165 38.62 3.04 25.91
N PRO A 166 38.91 1.73 25.62
CA PRO A 166 40.18 1.33 24.98
C PRO A 166 40.33 1.90 23.55
N LEU A 167 41.59 2.04 23.10
CA LEU A 167 41.91 2.36 21.68
C LEU A 167 42.03 1.10 20.81
N THR A 168 41.77 -0.08 21.35
CA THR A 168 41.84 -1.39 20.65
C THR A 168 40.46 -2.03 20.54
N ILE A 169 40.32 -2.92 19.59
CA ILE A 169 39.05 -3.65 19.38
C ILE A 169 39.10 -4.96 20.19
N ALA A 170 38.16 -5.10 21.11
CA ALA A 170 38.03 -6.28 21.94
C ALA A 170 37.40 -7.47 21.20
N ASP A 171 37.65 -8.68 21.73
CA ASP A 171 36.94 -9.89 21.30
C ASP A 171 35.48 -9.84 21.76
N GLY A 172 34.57 -9.98 20.81
CA GLY A 172 33.12 -9.92 21.06
C GLY A 172 32.47 -11.27 21.31
N THR A 173 33.23 -12.37 21.34
CA THR A 173 32.68 -13.75 21.37
C THR A 173 31.71 -13.96 22.53
N GLU A 174 31.98 -13.41 23.71
CA GLU A 174 31.11 -13.53 24.88
C GLU A 174 29.99 -12.53 24.91
N ILE A 175 30.23 -11.27 24.48
CA ILE A 175 29.27 -10.18 24.65
C ILE A 175 28.27 -10.06 23.46
N LEU A 176 28.65 -10.48 22.25
CA LEU A 176 27.75 -10.42 21.08
C LEU A 176 26.46 -11.23 21.25
N PRO A 177 26.46 -12.44 21.84
CA PRO A 177 25.21 -13.14 22.16
C PRO A 177 24.32 -12.40 23.13
N GLU A 178 24.87 -11.71 24.14
CA GLU A 178 24.11 -10.90 25.11
C GLU A 178 23.50 -9.67 24.44
N LEU A 179 24.27 -8.98 23.59
CA LEU A 179 23.75 -7.84 22.83
C LEU A 179 22.65 -8.27 21.85
N LEU A 180 22.76 -9.44 21.22
CA LEU A 180 21.71 -10.00 20.39
C LEU A 180 20.44 -10.28 21.20
N ALA A 181 20.57 -10.88 22.38
CA ALA A 181 19.45 -11.13 23.27
C ALA A 181 18.77 -9.82 23.68
N LEU A 182 19.57 -8.78 24.02
CA LEU A 182 19.07 -7.44 24.35
C LEU A 182 18.30 -6.80 23.18
N VAL A 183 18.81 -6.92 21.96
CA VAL A 183 18.11 -6.44 20.76
C VAL A 183 16.79 -7.17 20.56
N GLU A 184 16.75 -8.49 20.72
CA GLU A 184 15.52 -9.28 20.54
C GLU A 184 14.50 -9.02 21.66
N GLU A 185 14.96 -8.87 22.91
CA GLU A 185 14.10 -8.49 24.03
C GLU A 185 13.49 -7.09 23.82
N ARG A 186 14.30 -6.13 23.38
CA ARG A 186 13.83 -4.77 23.09
C ARG A 186 12.84 -4.75 21.94
N LYS A 187 13.10 -5.49 20.86
CA LYS A 187 12.12 -5.68 19.77
C LYS A 187 10.82 -6.31 20.28
N ALA A 188 10.90 -7.29 21.18
CA ALA A 188 9.71 -7.90 21.76
C ALA A 188 8.92 -6.89 22.60
N SER A 189 9.61 -6.07 23.43
CA SER A 189 9.01 -4.99 24.21
C SER A 189 8.38 -3.92 23.31
N GLU A 190 9.10 -3.44 22.30
CA GLU A 190 8.59 -2.49 21.30
C GLU A 190 7.36 -3.04 20.56
N LYS A 191 7.38 -4.34 20.25
CA LYS A 191 6.25 -5.04 19.63
C LYS A 191 5.08 -5.17 20.61
N ALA A 192 5.37 -5.39 21.90
CA ALA A 192 4.38 -5.44 22.97
C ALA A 192 3.80 -4.05 23.24
N GLU A 193 4.64 -3.01 23.30
CA GLU A 193 4.22 -1.61 23.43
C GLU A 193 3.39 -1.16 22.22
N LYS A 194 3.82 -1.50 21.00
CA LYS A 194 3.06 -1.27 19.77
C LYS A 194 1.76 -2.09 19.72
N ARG A 195 1.70 -3.26 20.39
CA ARG A 195 0.48 -4.05 20.58
C ARG A 195 -0.40 -3.49 21.68
N ALA A 196 0.17 -3.05 22.81
CA ALA A 196 -0.54 -2.37 23.89
C ALA A 196 -1.12 -1.03 23.43
N ALA A 197 -0.35 -0.25 22.65
CA ALA A 197 -0.82 0.95 21.99
C ALA A 197 -1.91 0.67 20.93
N LYS A 198 -2.00 -0.56 20.43
CA LYS A 198 -3.06 -1.03 19.52
C LYS A 198 -4.24 -1.70 20.24
N GLY A 199 -4.34 -1.61 21.58
CA GLY A 199 -5.53 -1.98 22.35
C GLY A 199 -5.90 -3.46 22.34
N LYS A 200 -4.91 -4.41 22.28
CA LYS A 200 -5.18 -5.84 22.52
C LYS A 200 -4.44 -6.28 23.78
N PRO A 201 -5.16 -6.78 24.83
CA PRO A 201 -4.52 -7.22 26.06
C PRO A 201 -3.65 -8.46 25.83
N ALA A 202 -2.49 -8.45 26.46
CA ALA A 202 -1.57 -9.58 26.52
C ALA A 202 -2.26 -10.76 27.22
N ARG A 203 -2.32 -11.90 26.54
CA ARG A 203 -2.80 -13.16 27.12
C ARG A 203 -1.67 -13.74 27.97
N GLN A 204 -1.75 -13.57 29.29
CA GLN A 204 -0.94 -14.31 30.24
C GLN A 204 -1.16 -15.80 30.06
N GLN A 205 -0.06 -16.56 29.96
CA GLN A 205 -0.08 -18.00 30.13
C GLN A 205 -0.45 -18.31 31.57
N ALA A 206 -1.62 -18.89 31.77
CA ALA A 206 -1.95 -19.60 33.00
C ALA A 206 -2.37 -21.02 32.61
N ALA A 207 -1.78 -21.96 33.33
CA ALA A 207 -1.96 -23.38 33.15
C ALA A 207 -3.42 -23.83 33.42
N ALA A 208 -3.76 -24.88 32.68
CA ALA A 208 -4.77 -25.92 32.91
C ALA A 208 -5.95 -25.65 33.87
N SER A 209 -7.18 -25.68 33.34
CA SER A 209 -8.16 -26.71 33.60
C SER A 209 -9.60 -26.22 33.31
N THR A 210 -10.31 -27.13 32.69
CA THR A 210 -11.73 -27.34 32.55
C THR A 210 -12.48 -26.86 31.30
N PRO A 211 -13.37 -27.68 30.74
CA PRO A 211 -13.77 -27.62 29.33
C PRO A 211 -14.84 -26.56 29.11
N ALA A 212 -14.57 -25.69 28.14
CA ALA A 212 -15.54 -24.73 27.61
C ALA A 212 -16.52 -25.49 26.68
N LYS A 213 -17.78 -25.22 26.83
CA LYS A 213 -18.93 -25.73 26.06
C LYS A 213 -18.64 -25.59 24.55
N SER A 214 -18.74 -26.73 23.83
CA SER A 214 -18.65 -26.83 22.39
C SER A 214 -19.71 -25.97 21.71
N SER A 215 -19.26 -24.99 20.93
CA SER A 215 -20.07 -24.41 19.85
C SER A 215 -20.31 -25.51 18.81
N PRO A 216 -21.46 -25.54 18.12
CA PRO A 216 -21.72 -26.55 17.11
C PRO A 216 -20.65 -26.48 16.01
N VAL A 217 -19.97 -27.59 15.80
CA VAL A 217 -18.97 -27.74 14.74
C VAL A 217 -19.69 -27.63 13.39
N ALA A 218 -19.26 -26.77 12.50
CA ALA A 218 -19.79 -26.64 11.15
C ALA A 218 -19.70 -27.99 10.41
N SER A 219 -20.74 -28.35 9.64
CA SER A 219 -20.68 -29.57 8.82
C SER A 219 -19.61 -29.48 7.73
N ASP A 220 -19.16 -30.61 7.20
CA ASP A 220 -18.18 -30.66 6.09
C ASP A 220 -18.66 -29.87 4.89
N ASP A 221 -19.94 -29.98 4.52
CA ASP A 221 -20.55 -29.22 3.42
C ASP A 221 -20.53 -27.71 3.69
N GLU A 222 -20.73 -27.32 4.93
CA GLU A 222 -20.67 -25.91 5.31
C GLU A 222 -19.25 -25.36 5.28
N VAL A 223 -18.24 -26.13 5.70
CA VAL A 223 -16.82 -25.76 5.60
C VAL A 223 -16.41 -25.63 4.14
N LEU A 224 -16.80 -26.55 3.29
CA LEU A 224 -16.54 -26.49 1.85
C LEU A 224 -17.26 -25.31 1.18
N ALA A 225 -18.51 -25.03 1.54
CA ALA A 225 -19.23 -23.87 1.03
C ALA A 225 -18.59 -22.54 1.45
N ARG A 226 -18.05 -22.46 2.67
CA ARG A 226 -17.31 -21.29 3.16
C ARG A 226 -15.96 -21.16 2.43
N ALA A 227 -15.22 -22.26 2.24
CA ALA A 227 -13.97 -22.28 1.53
C ALA A 227 -14.14 -21.82 0.07
N ARG A 228 -15.20 -22.30 -0.61
CA ARG A 228 -15.56 -21.86 -1.98
C ARG A 228 -15.92 -20.38 -2.04
N ARG A 229 -16.66 -19.86 -1.06
CA ARG A 229 -16.96 -18.41 -1.00
C ARG A 229 -15.71 -17.55 -0.83
N THR A 230 -14.70 -18.06 -0.13
CA THR A 230 -13.47 -17.34 0.16
C THR A 230 -12.46 -17.44 -0.98
N GLY A 231 -12.32 -18.60 -1.61
CA GLY A 231 -11.31 -18.89 -2.63
C GLY A 231 -11.85 -19.10 -4.05
N GLY A 232 -13.18 -19.06 -4.26
CA GLY A 232 -13.81 -19.20 -5.57
C GLY A 232 -13.34 -20.45 -6.32
N ASP A 233 -13.18 -20.32 -7.64
CA ASP A 233 -12.73 -21.38 -8.55
C ASP A 233 -11.37 -22.02 -8.18
N VAL A 234 -10.53 -21.30 -7.43
CA VAL A 234 -9.24 -21.83 -6.98
C VAL A 234 -9.43 -23.02 -6.04
N VAL A 235 -10.38 -22.90 -5.10
CA VAL A 235 -10.69 -23.97 -4.16
C VAL A 235 -11.28 -25.18 -4.89
N ASP A 236 -12.16 -24.97 -5.87
CA ASP A 236 -12.72 -26.07 -6.65
C ASP A 236 -11.66 -26.76 -7.50
N ARG A 237 -10.73 -26.03 -8.13
CA ARG A 237 -9.61 -26.64 -8.84
C ARG A 237 -8.72 -27.49 -7.92
N LEU A 238 -8.38 -26.97 -6.74
CA LEU A 238 -7.58 -27.69 -5.74
C LEU A 238 -8.31 -28.95 -5.22
N LEU A 239 -9.61 -28.84 -4.91
CA LEU A 239 -10.42 -29.98 -4.49
C LEU A 239 -10.48 -31.08 -5.55
N ASN A 240 -10.43 -30.71 -6.83
CA ASN A 240 -10.40 -31.62 -7.97
C ASN A 240 -8.98 -32.08 -8.34
N GLY A 241 -7.94 -31.72 -7.58
CA GLY A 241 -6.58 -32.19 -7.78
C GLY A 241 -5.76 -31.39 -8.79
N ASN A 242 -6.27 -30.25 -9.26
CA ASN A 242 -5.54 -29.39 -10.18
C ASN A 242 -4.62 -28.43 -9.40
N CYS A 243 -3.30 -28.61 -9.52
CA CYS A 243 -2.26 -27.81 -8.87
C CYS A 243 -1.49 -26.89 -9.85
N GLY A 244 -2.00 -26.71 -11.07
CA GLY A 244 -1.29 -25.95 -12.13
C GLY A 244 -1.02 -24.47 -11.84
N ASP A 245 -1.73 -23.89 -10.88
CA ASP A 245 -1.51 -22.50 -10.46
C ASP A 245 -0.40 -22.32 -9.41
N TYR A 246 0.21 -23.42 -8.94
CA TYR A 246 1.22 -23.43 -7.89
C TYR A 246 2.57 -23.96 -8.39
N GLY A 247 3.65 -23.44 -7.83
CA GLY A 247 5.02 -23.82 -8.22
C GLY A 247 5.39 -25.27 -7.87
N SER A 248 4.63 -25.89 -6.94
CA SER A 248 4.80 -27.30 -6.59
C SER A 248 3.51 -27.90 -6.02
N PRO A 249 3.32 -29.23 -6.11
CA PRO A 249 2.21 -29.92 -5.46
C PRO A 249 2.14 -29.71 -3.95
N SER A 250 3.28 -29.46 -3.29
CA SER A 250 3.32 -29.18 -1.84
C SER A 250 2.81 -27.79 -1.47
N GLU A 251 2.96 -26.81 -2.36
CA GLU A 251 2.35 -25.49 -2.20
C GLU A 251 0.82 -25.54 -2.40
N ALA A 252 0.35 -26.35 -3.34
CA ALA A 252 -1.07 -26.60 -3.55
C ALA A 252 -1.73 -27.28 -2.33
N ASP A 253 -1.04 -28.26 -1.73
CA ASP A 253 -1.49 -28.93 -0.49
C ASP A 253 -1.68 -27.91 0.64
N LEU A 254 -0.69 -27.04 0.87
CA LEU A 254 -0.73 -26.03 1.92
C LEU A 254 -1.77 -24.94 1.62
N ALA A 255 -1.97 -24.57 0.36
CA ALA A 255 -2.97 -23.62 -0.06
C ALA A 255 -4.40 -24.13 0.25
N LEU A 256 -4.72 -25.37 -0.14
CA LEU A 256 -6.02 -25.97 0.17
C LEU A 256 -6.22 -26.09 1.68
N ALA A 257 -5.20 -26.54 2.42
CA ALA A 257 -5.25 -26.62 3.87
C ALA A 257 -5.54 -25.26 4.53
N ASN A 258 -4.96 -24.18 4.03
CA ASN A 258 -5.22 -22.83 4.53
C ASN A 258 -6.67 -22.38 4.31
N TYR A 259 -7.27 -22.62 3.14
CA TYR A 259 -8.68 -22.30 2.87
C TYR A 259 -9.61 -23.09 3.78
N LEU A 260 -9.34 -24.39 3.95
CA LEU A 260 -10.15 -25.25 4.80
C LEU A 260 -9.98 -24.91 6.29
N ALA A 261 -8.77 -24.68 6.78
CA ALA A 261 -8.51 -24.27 8.17
C ALA A 261 -9.17 -22.93 8.52
N TYR A 262 -9.09 -21.94 7.61
CA TYR A 262 -9.83 -20.68 7.76
C TYR A 262 -11.33 -20.90 7.92
N SER A 263 -11.91 -21.77 7.09
CA SER A 263 -13.35 -22.01 6.98
C SER A 263 -13.92 -22.89 8.09
N ALA A 264 -13.12 -23.82 8.60
CA ALA A 264 -13.52 -24.77 9.64
C ALA A 264 -13.45 -24.18 11.06
N GLY A 265 -12.51 -23.25 11.30
CA GLY A 265 -12.34 -22.62 12.60
C GLY A 265 -11.25 -23.24 13.47
N PRO A 266 -11.00 -22.68 14.68
CA PRO A 266 -9.96 -23.17 15.57
C PRO A 266 -10.33 -24.53 16.17
N GLY A 267 -9.38 -25.47 16.25
CA GLY A 267 -9.57 -26.80 16.84
C GLY A 267 -10.29 -27.80 15.92
N ALA A 268 -10.37 -27.49 14.62
CA ALA A 268 -11.04 -28.34 13.62
C ALA A 268 -10.03 -29.11 12.74
N GLU A 269 -8.78 -29.34 13.23
CA GLU A 269 -7.71 -29.98 12.48
C GLU A 269 -8.11 -31.35 11.91
N THR A 270 -8.79 -32.18 12.71
CA THR A 270 -9.28 -33.51 12.29
C THR A 270 -10.31 -33.42 11.16
N GLN A 271 -11.16 -32.36 11.17
CA GLN A 271 -12.13 -32.12 10.11
C GLN A 271 -11.46 -31.71 8.81
N VAL A 272 -10.47 -30.80 8.91
CA VAL A 272 -9.68 -30.34 7.76
C VAL A 272 -8.84 -31.47 7.18
N GLU A 273 -8.25 -32.32 8.02
CA GLU A 273 -7.54 -33.53 7.58
C GLU A 273 -8.45 -34.46 6.77
N ARG A 274 -9.66 -34.73 7.24
CA ARG A 274 -10.64 -35.57 6.54
C ARG A 274 -11.01 -34.98 5.18
N LEU A 275 -11.22 -33.63 5.10
CA LEU A 275 -11.56 -32.94 3.87
C LEU A 275 -10.39 -32.94 2.87
N LEU A 276 -9.13 -32.77 3.35
CA LEU A 276 -7.96 -32.93 2.52
C LEU A 276 -7.83 -34.34 1.96
N LEU A 277 -7.99 -35.37 2.80
CA LEU A 277 -7.93 -36.77 2.38
C LEU A 277 -9.02 -37.18 1.38
N SER A 278 -10.12 -36.43 1.31
CA SER A 278 -11.19 -36.60 0.33
C SER A 278 -10.99 -35.78 -0.96
N SER A 279 -10.00 -34.90 -0.99
CA SER A 279 -9.70 -34.07 -2.16
C SER A 279 -8.90 -34.81 -3.24
N GLY A 280 -8.95 -34.31 -4.47
CA GLY A 280 -8.15 -34.82 -5.58
C GLY A 280 -6.63 -34.58 -5.44
N LEU A 281 -6.18 -33.79 -4.44
CA LEU A 281 -4.76 -33.61 -4.14
C LEU A 281 -4.15 -34.76 -3.34
N LYS A 282 -4.98 -35.69 -2.83
CA LYS A 282 -4.49 -36.84 -2.06
C LYS A 282 -3.43 -37.63 -2.81
N ARG A 283 -2.29 -37.90 -2.13
CA ARG A 283 -1.15 -38.63 -2.68
C ARG A 283 -0.41 -39.41 -1.60
N GLU A 284 0.36 -40.43 -2.00
CA GLU A 284 1.10 -41.36 -1.10
C GLU A 284 2.03 -40.64 -0.14
N LYS A 285 2.65 -39.54 -0.56
CA LYS A 285 3.53 -38.69 0.26
C LYS A 285 2.88 -38.23 1.56
N TRP A 286 1.56 -38.05 1.60
CA TRP A 286 0.86 -37.56 2.79
C TRP A 286 0.88 -38.60 3.94
N SER A 287 1.05 -39.89 3.63
CA SER A 287 1.12 -40.99 4.60
C SER A 287 2.55 -41.27 5.10
N GLU A 288 3.58 -40.62 4.50
CA GLU A 288 4.97 -40.82 4.92
C GLU A 288 5.15 -40.37 6.38
N GLN A 289 5.76 -41.27 7.18
CA GLN A 289 6.12 -40.92 8.56
C GLN A 289 7.31 -39.97 8.59
N ARG A 290 7.21 -38.93 9.41
CA ARG A 290 8.22 -37.91 9.68
C ARG A 290 8.41 -37.77 11.19
N ASP A 291 9.48 -37.08 11.62
CA ASP A 291 9.70 -36.79 13.02
C ASP A 291 8.51 -35.99 13.61
N GLY A 292 7.63 -36.69 14.35
CA GLY A 292 6.45 -36.09 15.02
C GLY A 292 5.11 -36.51 14.45
N GLY A 293 5.01 -37.17 13.27
CA GLY A 293 3.73 -37.54 12.66
C GLY A 293 3.82 -37.84 11.18
N THR A 294 2.69 -37.77 10.48
CA THR A 294 2.69 -37.95 9.02
C THR A 294 3.11 -36.65 8.31
N TYR A 295 3.56 -36.76 7.04
CA TYR A 295 3.84 -35.59 6.22
C TYR A 295 2.63 -34.59 6.18
N LEU A 296 1.40 -35.14 6.07
CA LEU A 296 0.19 -34.32 6.08
C LEU A 296 0.04 -33.55 7.39
N SER A 297 0.25 -34.21 8.55
CA SER A 297 0.10 -33.54 9.84
C SER A 297 1.17 -32.48 10.09
N GLU A 298 2.46 -32.79 9.80
CA GLU A 298 3.59 -31.96 10.16
C GLU A 298 3.83 -30.78 9.18
N TYR A 299 3.67 -31.03 7.87
CA TYR A 299 4.06 -30.07 6.84
C TYR A 299 2.87 -29.39 6.12
N VAL A 300 1.63 -29.83 6.36
CA VAL A 300 0.43 -29.27 5.75
C VAL A 300 -0.54 -28.74 6.81
N LEU A 301 -0.98 -29.58 7.75
CA LEU A 301 -1.97 -29.17 8.78
C LEU A 301 -1.36 -28.25 9.84
N LYS A 302 -0.26 -28.61 10.46
CA LYS A 302 0.39 -27.75 11.47
C LYS A 302 0.70 -26.37 10.94
N PRO A 303 1.32 -26.16 9.77
CA PRO A 303 1.54 -24.84 9.20
C PRO A 303 0.24 -24.08 8.90
N ALA A 304 -0.81 -24.75 8.45
CA ALA A 304 -2.11 -24.11 8.16
C ALA A 304 -2.80 -23.53 9.41
N TYR A 305 -2.51 -24.10 10.61
CA TYR A 305 -3.03 -23.62 11.89
C TYR A 305 -2.01 -22.81 12.70
N ALA A 306 -0.71 -22.90 12.40
CA ALA A 306 0.36 -22.29 13.18
C ALA A 306 0.25 -20.76 13.23
N GLY A 307 -0.06 -20.23 14.42
CA GLY A 307 -0.18 -18.79 14.64
C GLY A 307 -1.40 -18.14 14.00
N ARG A 308 -2.32 -18.90 13.43
CA ARG A 308 -3.55 -18.40 12.83
C ARG A 308 -4.49 -17.85 13.89
N SER A 309 -4.90 -16.62 13.74
CA SER A 309 -5.91 -15.95 14.58
C SER A 309 -7.14 -15.50 13.77
N ASP A 310 -7.07 -15.60 12.44
CA ASP A 310 -8.12 -15.29 11.50
C ASP A 310 -8.85 -16.57 11.09
N PHE A 311 -10.07 -16.72 11.53
CA PHE A 311 -10.98 -17.83 11.16
C PHE A 311 -12.29 -17.25 10.66
N TYR A 312 -12.98 -18.02 9.82
CA TYR A 312 -14.30 -17.65 9.33
C TYR A 312 -15.26 -17.44 10.51
N THR A 313 -15.78 -16.25 10.61
CA THR A 313 -16.92 -15.93 11.47
C THR A 313 -18.14 -15.82 10.56
N ALA A 314 -19.17 -16.65 10.79
CA ALA A 314 -20.44 -16.48 10.08
C ALA A 314 -20.89 -15.04 10.21
N ASP A 315 -21.29 -14.42 9.10
CA ASP A 315 -21.93 -13.11 9.10
C ASP A 315 -23.13 -13.15 10.04
N LYS A 316 -22.89 -12.87 11.31
CA LYS A 316 -23.94 -12.26 12.09
C LYS A 316 -24.12 -10.88 11.45
N PRO A 317 -25.39 -10.43 11.23
CA PRO A 317 -25.60 -9.02 10.95
C PRO A 317 -24.77 -8.28 11.97
N VAL A 318 -23.95 -7.33 11.53
CA VAL A 318 -23.06 -6.58 12.41
C VAL A 318 -23.92 -6.07 13.56
N ALA A 319 -24.05 -6.89 14.58
CA ALA A 319 -24.40 -6.42 15.88
C ALA A 319 -23.24 -5.49 16.18
N VAL A 320 -23.51 -4.21 16.21
CA VAL A 320 -22.69 -3.23 16.90
C VAL A 320 -22.08 -3.99 18.06
N VAL A 321 -20.76 -4.16 18.07
CA VAL A 321 -20.08 -4.77 19.21
C VAL A 321 -20.42 -3.84 20.34
N ALA A 322 -21.45 -4.21 21.10
CA ALA A 322 -21.69 -3.63 22.39
C ALA A 322 -20.38 -3.89 23.13
N LEU A 323 -19.62 -2.84 23.34
CA LEU A 323 -18.54 -2.84 24.31
C LEU A 323 -19.09 -3.55 25.55
N PRO A 324 -18.32 -4.44 26.21
CA PRO A 324 -18.81 -5.18 27.35
C PRO A 324 -19.48 -4.17 28.29
N ASN A 325 -20.76 -4.40 28.54
CA ASN A 325 -21.56 -3.64 29.49
C ASN A 325 -20.80 -3.62 30.82
N GLY A 326 -20.18 -2.55 31.12
CA GLY A 326 -19.39 -2.38 32.35
C GLY A 326 -18.90 -0.97 32.61
N ILE A 327 -18.98 -0.06 31.62
CA ILE A 327 -18.98 1.35 31.91
C ILE A 327 -20.37 1.84 31.52
N ALA A 328 -21.29 1.79 32.49
CA ALA A 328 -22.51 2.53 32.42
C ALA A 328 -22.17 3.92 31.89
N SER A 329 -22.92 4.40 30.88
CA SER A 329 -22.96 5.82 30.60
C SER A 329 -23.39 6.46 31.92
N THR A 330 -22.41 6.84 32.74
CA THR A 330 -22.67 7.80 33.78
C THR A 330 -23.26 8.96 33.04
N GLY A 331 -24.49 9.32 33.37
CA GLY A 331 -25.16 10.49 32.82
C GLY A 331 -24.21 11.68 32.82
N PRO A 332 -24.56 12.79 32.17
CA PRO A 332 -23.64 13.91 32.00
C PRO A 332 -23.01 14.22 33.36
N ALA A 333 -21.66 14.24 33.41
CA ALA A 333 -20.92 14.58 34.59
C ALA A 333 -21.53 15.83 35.18
N ARG A 334 -22.08 15.77 36.40
CA ARG A 334 -22.74 16.91 37.03
C ARG A 334 -21.75 17.68 37.88
N LEU A 335 -21.96 18.97 38.06
CA LEU A 335 -21.13 19.81 38.95
C LEU A 335 -21.23 19.34 40.42
N GLU A 336 -22.25 18.61 40.80
CA GLU A 336 -22.41 17.99 42.12
C GLU A 336 -21.37 16.91 42.45
N ASP A 337 -20.84 16.24 41.40
CA ASP A 337 -19.81 15.22 41.58
C ASP A 337 -18.42 15.83 41.44
N SER A 338 -17.74 15.98 42.56
CA SER A 338 -16.39 16.55 42.64
C SER A 338 -15.34 15.78 41.85
N SER A 339 -15.56 14.47 41.58
CA SER A 339 -14.66 13.65 40.77
C SER A 339 -14.65 14.04 39.28
N THR A 340 -15.68 14.76 38.85
CA THR A 340 -15.85 15.22 37.45
C THR A 340 -15.33 16.65 37.21
N LEU A 341 -14.88 17.35 38.28
CA LEU A 341 -14.34 18.72 38.20
C LEU A 341 -12.88 18.71 37.72
N THR A 342 -12.63 18.09 36.59
CA THR A 342 -11.32 17.88 35.98
C THR A 342 -11.34 18.10 34.48
N GLU A 343 -10.16 18.23 33.85
CA GLU A 343 -10.04 18.30 32.41
C GLU A 343 -10.62 17.05 31.71
N ILE A 344 -10.54 15.87 32.37
CA ILE A 344 -11.19 14.64 31.87
C ILE A 344 -12.71 14.78 31.93
N GLY A 345 -13.24 15.36 33.00
CA GLY A 345 -14.68 15.65 33.10
C GLY A 345 -15.16 16.62 32.04
N LEU A 346 -14.37 17.63 31.69
CA LEU A 346 -14.65 18.52 30.56
C LEU A 346 -14.67 17.76 29.21
N ALA A 347 -13.71 16.83 29.00
CA ALA A 347 -13.69 16.02 27.78
C ALA A 347 -14.93 15.12 27.67
N ARG A 348 -15.35 14.47 28.75
CA ARG A 348 -16.59 13.67 28.80
C ARG A 348 -17.85 14.49 28.55
N ARG A 349 -17.93 15.68 29.13
CA ARG A 349 -19.02 16.63 28.83
C ARG A 349 -19.04 17.06 27.36
N LEU A 350 -17.87 17.31 26.77
CA LEU A 350 -17.74 17.61 25.35
C LEU A 350 -18.30 16.47 24.49
N VAL A 351 -17.93 15.22 24.79
CA VAL A 351 -18.42 14.05 24.03
C VAL A 351 -19.93 13.89 24.16
N HIS A 352 -20.47 14.10 25.37
CA HIS A 352 -21.90 14.07 25.61
C HIS A 352 -22.62 15.17 24.83
N GLU A 353 -22.15 16.43 24.92
CA GLU A 353 -22.71 17.58 24.22
C GLU A 353 -22.62 17.43 22.69
N ALA A 354 -21.56 16.81 22.20
CA ALA A 354 -21.41 16.48 20.77
C ALA A 354 -22.46 15.48 20.29
N ASN A 355 -23.05 14.68 21.17
CA ASN A 355 -24.10 13.70 20.86
C ASN A 355 -23.76 12.81 19.64
N GLY A 356 -22.53 12.34 19.58
CA GLY A 356 -22.03 11.48 18.49
C GLY A 356 -21.84 12.19 17.14
N SER A 357 -21.85 13.53 17.12
CA SER A 357 -21.58 14.31 15.89
C SER A 357 -20.10 14.58 15.63
N LEU A 358 -19.21 14.11 16.51
CA LEU A 358 -17.77 14.25 16.38
C LEU A 358 -17.10 12.86 16.37
N ARG A 359 -16.09 12.70 15.51
CA ARG A 359 -15.17 11.54 15.48
C ARG A 359 -13.75 12.06 15.35
N TYR A 360 -12.78 11.26 15.80
CA TYR A 360 -11.36 11.55 15.61
C TYR A 360 -10.70 10.38 14.90
N CYS A 361 -10.22 10.61 13.68
CA CYS A 361 -9.48 9.63 12.90
C CYS A 361 -8.01 9.71 13.29
N ARG A 362 -7.49 8.60 13.84
CA ARG A 362 -6.14 8.54 14.37
C ARG A 362 -5.08 8.58 13.28
N GLU A 363 -5.27 7.85 12.18
CA GLU A 363 -4.32 7.72 11.09
C GLU A 363 -4.10 9.05 10.37
N THR A 364 -5.17 9.83 10.18
CA THR A 364 -5.11 11.17 9.58
C THR A 364 -4.90 12.28 10.60
N ARG A 365 -4.92 11.95 11.92
CA ARG A 365 -4.82 12.91 13.02
C ARG A 365 -5.79 14.08 12.92
N SER A 366 -6.97 13.83 12.36
CA SER A 366 -7.98 14.86 12.12
C SER A 366 -9.31 14.56 12.80
N TRP A 367 -10.00 15.61 13.18
CA TRP A 367 -11.38 15.53 13.60
C TRP A 367 -12.28 15.36 12.37
N LEU A 368 -13.39 14.67 12.56
CA LEU A 368 -14.50 14.57 11.62
C LEU A 368 -15.74 15.10 12.34
N ALA A 369 -16.47 15.98 11.65
CA ALA A 369 -17.74 16.53 12.13
C ALA A 369 -18.89 16.07 11.23
N TRP A 370 -19.99 15.65 11.85
CA TRP A 370 -21.20 15.26 11.14
C TRP A 370 -21.97 16.50 10.69
N SER A 371 -22.13 16.68 9.38
CA SER A 371 -22.82 17.83 8.79
C SER A 371 -24.37 17.70 8.77
N GLY A 372 -24.92 16.62 9.30
CA GLY A 372 -26.31 16.21 9.08
C GLY A 372 -26.51 15.27 7.89
N LYS A 373 -25.55 15.20 6.97
CA LYS A 373 -25.63 14.41 5.73
C LYS A 373 -24.39 13.53 5.51
N VAL A 374 -23.21 14.02 5.90
CA VAL A 374 -21.92 13.38 5.60
C VAL A 374 -20.90 13.77 6.67
N TRP A 375 -19.97 12.88 6.97
CA TRP A 375 -18.81 13.19 7.80
C TRP A 375 -17.81 14.01 7.00
N LYS A 376 -17.45 15.18 7.52
CA LYS A 376 -16.46 16.09 6.91
C LYS A 376 -15.25 16.22 7.81
N ARG A 377 -14.09 16.30 7.19
CA ARG A 377 -12.87 16.68 7.91
C ARG A 377 -13.07 18.04 8.55
N ASP A 378 -12.70 18.11 9.82
CA ASP A 378 -12.77 19.31 10.65
C ASP A 378 -11.38 19.60 11.21
N ASP A 379 -10.94 20.83 11.14
CA ASP A 379 -9.63 21.24 11.65
C ASP A 379 -9.63 21.45 13.19
N GLY A 380 -10.63 20.87 13.87
CA GLY A 380 -10.82 20.97 15.31
C GLY A 380 -11.69 22.15 15.73
N LEU A 381 -12.18 22.95 14.79
CA LEU A 381 -13.03 24.11 15.09
C LEU A 381 -14.39 23.70 15.68
N SER A 382 -15.01 22.66 15.14
CA SER A 382 -16.26 22.12 15.66
C SER A 382 -16.09 21.56 17.07
N ALA A 383 -15.01 20.81 17.32
CA ALA A 383 -14.71 20.28 18.65
C ALA A 383 -14.45 21.39 19.66
N ALA A 384 -13.69 22.42 19.30
CA ALA A 384 -13.45 23.59 20.14
C ALA A 384 -14.74 24.40 20.40
N HIS A 385 -15.63 24.51 19.37
CA HIS A 385 -16.92 25.15 19.54
C HIS A 385 -17.80 24.39 20.54
N VAL A 386 -17.86 23.06 20.46
CA VAL A 386 -18.57 22.24 21.44
C VAL A 386 -17.98 22.40 22.83
N ALA A 387 -16.64 22.45 22.99
CA ALA A 387 -15.99 22.68 24.27
C ALA A 387 -16.39 24.04 24.88
N LYS A 388 -16.52 25.10 24.08
CA LYS A 388 -17.01 26.41 24.54
C LYS A 388 -18.45 26.31 24.99
N ARG A 389 -19.33 25.63 24.26
CA ARG A 389 -20.72 25.40 24.68
C ARG A 389 -20.82 24.66 26.04
N VAL A 390 -19.91 23.70 26.25
CA VAL A 390 -19.79 23.01 27.54
C VAL A 390 -19.46 24.01 28.65
N SER A 391 -18.52 24.93 28.43
CA SER A 391 -18.22 25.99 29.39
C SER A 391 -19.45 26.87 29.71
N ASP A 392 -20.19 27.28 28.67
CA ASP A 392 -21.43 28.06 28.84
C ASP A 392 -22.51 27.27 29.58
N ALA A 393 -22.60 25.97 29.35
CA ALA A 393 -23.52 25.10 30.06
C ALA A 393 -23.16 24.94 31.54
N LEU A 394 -21.86 24.89 31.87
CA LEU A 394 -21.39 24.85 33.26
C LEU A 394 -21.77 26.12 34.02
N TRP A 395 -21.70 27.29 33.42
CA TRP A 395 -22.16 28.55 34.05
C TRP A 395 -23.66 28.52 34.34
N ARG A 396 -24.48 27.98 33.43
CA ARG A 396 -25.93 27.81 33.64
C ARG A 396 -26.22 26.81 34.76
N GLU A 397 -25.58 25.61 34.69
CA GLU A 397 -25.72 24.56 35.71
C GLU A 397 -25.35 25.09 37.11
N MET A 398 -24.26 25.88 37.23
CA MET A 398 -23.87 26.51 38.48
C MET A 398 -24.90 27.58 38.96
N ALA A 399 -25.48 28.38 38.03
CA ALA A 399 -26.47 29.36 38.38
C ALA A 399 -27.75 28.74 38.98
N ASP A 400 -28.14 27.57 38.48
CA ASP A 400 -29.34 26.84 38.92
C ASP A 400 -29.16 26.13 40.30
N MET A 401 -27.91 26.04 40.79
CA MET A 401 -27.62 25.40 42.11
C MET A 401 -28.21 26.21 43.24
N GLN A 402 -28.93 25.53 44.15
CA GLN A 402 -29.53 26.19 45.35
C GLN A 402 -28.50 26.33 46.47
N ASP A 403 -27.55 25.38 46.63
CA ASP A 403 -26.52 25.38 47.67
C ASP A 403 -25.43 26.44 47.38
N ALA A 404 -25.43 27.50 48.19
CA ALA A 404 -24.45 28.58 48.09
C ALA A 404 -23.01 28.14 48.39
N GLU A 405 -22.80 27.20 49.34
CA GLU A 405 -21.46 26.72 49.67
C GLU A 405 -20.94 25.78 48.54
N HIS A 406 -21.81 25.02 47.94
CA HIS A 406 -21.45 24.20 46.82
C HIS A 406 -21.10 25.07 45.59
N ARG A 407 -21.87 26.10 45.29
CA ARG A 407 -21.54 27.10 44.25
C ARG A 407 -20.17 27.73 44.45
N LYS A 408 -19.80 28.11 45.66
CA LYS A 408 -18.46 28.64 45.95
C LYS A 408 -17.35 27.62 45.65
N ARG A 409 -17.55 26.35 45.96
CA ARG A 409 -16.58 25.27 45.67
C ARG A 409 -16.36 25.01 44.20
N VAL A 410 -17.43 25.04 43.36
CA VAL A 410 -17.36 24.74 41.93
C VAL A 410 -16.92 25.95 41.09
N LEU A 411 -17.12 27.19 41.59
CA LEU A 411 -16.81 28.41 40.86
C LEU A 411 -15.39 28.46 40.27
N PRO A 412 -14.32 28.08 40.97
CA PRO A 412 -12.97 28.10 40.37
C PRO A 412 -12.84 27.20 39.16
N PHE A 413 -13.48 26.02 39.20
CA PHE A 413 -13.51 25.08 38.08
C PHE A 413 -14.32 25.64 36.87
N VAL A 414 -15.53 26.12 37.14
CA VAL A 414 -16.39 26.73 36.10
C VAL A 414 -15.67 27.91 35.44
N ARG A 415 -15.04 28.78 36.23
CA ARG A 415 -14.24 29.88 35.68
C ARG A 415 -13.06 29.42 34.86
N SER A 416 -12.34 28.37 35.28
CA SER A 416 -11.18 27.84 34.58
C SER A 416 -11.56 27.16 33.28
N SER A 417 -12.76 26.55 33.17
CA SER A 417 -13.26 25.86 31.99
C SER A 417 -13.35 26.76 30.77
N SER A 418 -13.47 28.07 30.93
CA SER A 418 -13.53 29.06 29.85
C SER A 418 -12.12 29.47 29.36
N SER A 419 -11.05 28.99 29.96
CA SER A 419 -9.69 29.29 29.50
C SER A 419 -9.33 28.54 28.24
N ALA A 420 -8.50 29.14 27.37
CA ALA A 420 -8.01 28.47 26.16
C ALA A 420 -7.34 27.13 26.48
N ARG A 421 -6.54 27.07 27.59
CA ARG A 421 -5.90 25.83 28.05
C ARG A 421 -6.92 24.73 28.35
N ALA A 422 -8.01 25.03 29.06
CA ALA A 422 -9.02 24.04 29.42
C ALA A 422 -9.81 23.56 28.18
N VAL A 423 -10.13 24.47 27.25
CA VAL A 423 -10.75 24.14 25.96
C VAL A 423 -9.83 23.19 25.16
N ASP A 424 -8.55 23.53 25.02
CA ASP A 424 -7.59 22.70 24.28
C ASP A 424 -7.37 21.34 24.94
N ALA A 425 -7.29 21.31 26.28
CA ALA A 425 -7.16 20.08 27.05
C ALA A 425 -8.39 19.18 26.85
N ALA A 426 -9.61 19.74 26.95
CA ALA A 426 -10.84 19.00 26.73
C ALA A 426 -10.90 18.39 25.31
N VAL A 427 -10.58 19.19 24.28
CA VAL A 427 -10.53 18.73 22.88
C VAL A 427 -9.47 17.65 22.68
N LYS A 428 -8.29 17.80 23.31
CA LYS A 428 -7.21 16.80 23.23
C LYS A 428 -7.59 15.48 23.91
N LEU A 429 -8.15 15.53 25.10
CA LEU A 429 -8.54 14.35 25.88
C LEU A 429 -9.75 13.63 25.27
N ALA A 430 -10.69 14.37 24.69
CA ALA A 430 -11.87 13.81 24.05
C ALA A 430 -11.53 12.85 22.87
N ARG A 431 -10.34 12.97 22.27
CA ARG A 431 -9.89 12.08 21.17
C ARG A 431 -9.86 10.60 21.53
N SER A 432 -9.64 10.30 22.81
CA SER A 432 -9.53 8.93 23.34
C SER A 432 -10.79 8.46 24.05
N GLU A 433 -11.81 9.29 24.17
CA GLU A 433 -13.07 8.88 24.83
C GLU A 433 -13.83 7.87 23.94
N PRO A 434 -14.54 6.92 24.58
CA PRO A 434 -15.33 5.91 23.87
C PRO A 434 -16.31 6.53 22.86
N GLY A 435 -16.39 5.96 21.66
CA GLY A 435 -17.28 6.40 20.60
C GLY A 435 -16.79 7.64 19.84
N VAL A 436 -15.62 8.22 20.17
CA VAL A 436 -15.00 9.33 19.44
C VAL A 436 -13.94 8.85 18.47
N ALA A 437 -13.04 7.97 18.90
CA ALA A 437 -12.00 7.41 18.05
C ALA A 437 -12.60 6.53 16.94
N VAL A 438 -12.14 6.73 15.70
CA VAL A 438 -12.49 5.92 14.54
C VAL A 438 -11.22 5.63 13.74
N SER A 439 -11.10 4.43 13.18
CA SER A 439 -10.05 4.12 12.23
C SER A 439 -10.46 4.59 10.83
N ILE A 440 -9.50 5.00 10.01
CA ILE A 440 -9.75 5.30 8.59
C ILE A 440 -10.32 4.10 7.85
N THR A 441 -10.01 2.88 8.31
CA THR A 441 -10.54 1.63 7.74
C THR A 441 -11.98 1.34 8.12
N GLU A 442 -12.59 2.13 9.00
CA GLU A 442 -14.01 2.06 9.34
C GLU A 442 -14.86 3.01 8.51
N LEU A 443 -14.22 4.00 7.88
CA LEU A 443 -14.90 4.99 7.03
C LEU A 443 -15.21 4.40 5.66
N ASP A 444 -16.36 4.78 5.08
CA ASP A 444 -16.78 4.44 3.71
C ASP A 444 -16.78 2.92 3.39
N GLN A 445 -17.06 2.06 4.38
CA GLN A 445 -17.00 0.60 4.24
C GLN A 445 -18.18 -0.01 3.47
N HIS A 446 -19.14 0.79 3.04
CA HIS A 446 -20.35 0.32 2.37
C HIS A 446 -20.29 0.56 0.85
N PRO A 447 -19.78 -0.40 0.04
CA PRO A 447 -19.58 -0.19 -1.39
C PRO A 447 -20.88 0.06 -2.17
N TYR A 448 -22.01 -0.38 -1.66
CA TYR A 448 -23.32 -0.26 -2.32
C TYR A 448 -24.22 0.82 -1.73
N LEU A 449 -23.79 1.55 -0.69
CA LEU A 449 -24.52 2.72 -0.21
C LEU A 449 -24.00 3.97 -0.94
N LEU A 450 -24.87 4.65 -1.67
CA LEU A 450 -24.57 5.93 -2.31
C LEU A 450 -25.26 7.04 -1.54
N ASN A 451 -24.45 7.92 -0.94
CA ASN A 451 -24.95 9.10 -0.24
C ASN A 451 -25.26 10.20 -1.28
N VAL A 452 -26.51 10.60 -1.39
CA VAL A 452 -27.00 11.67 -2.28
C VAL A 452 -27.48 12.86 -1.43
N SER A 453 -27.79 14.01 -2.04
CA SER A 453 -28.06 15.23 -1.27
C SER A 453 -29.34 15.18 -0.43
N ASN A 454 -30.30 14.32 -0.76
CA ASN A 454 -31.57 14.14 -0.05
C ASN A 454 -31.69 12.81 0.70
N GLY A 455 -30.61 12.00 0.80
CA GLY A 455 -30.60 10.76 1.56
C GLY A 455 -29.48 9.80 1.16
N THR A 456 -29.60 8.53 1.56
CA THR A 456 -28.67 7.45 1.21
C THR A 456 -29.42 6.37 0.45
N LEU A 457 -28.93 6.03 -0.75
CA LEU A 457 -29.47 4.97 -1.61
C LEU A 457 -28.74 3.64 -1.33
N ASP A 458 -29.46 2.54 -1.23
CA ASP A 458 -28.88 1.21 -1.41
C ASP A 458 -28.97 0.83 -2.90
N LEU A 459 -27.84 0.78 -3.58
CA LEU A 459 -27.76 0.49 -5.01
C LEU A 459 -28.28 -0.91 -5.38
N ARG A 460 -28.37 -1.83 -4.40
CA ARG A 460 -28.92 -3.18 -4.60
C ARG A 460 -30.45 -3.16 -4.60
N ASN A 461 -31.05 -2.11 -4.04
CA ASN A 461 -32.51 -1.93 -4.01
C ASN A 461 -32.87 -0.44 -4.17
N PRO A 462 -32.60 0.17 -5.31
CA PRO A 462 -32.86 1.59 -5.53
C PRO A 462 -34.35 1.92 -5.51
N ALA A 463 -35.23 0.95 -5.74
CA ALA A 463 -36.68 1.10 -5.69
C ALA A 463 -37.20 1.47 -4.27
N ALA A 464 -36.43 1.18 -3.22
CA ALA A 464 -36.76 1.59 -1.86
C ALA A 464 -36.64 3.12 -1.64
N GLY A 465 -36.05 3.83 -2.60
CA GLY A 465 -35.82 5.27 -2.51
C GLY A 465 -34.65 5.64 -1.60
N ALA A 466 -34.45 6.96 -1.44
CA ALA A 466 -33.43 7.50 -0.57
C ALA A 466 -33.86 7.44 0.89
N MET A 467 -33.10 6.74 1.71
CA MET A 467 -33.28 6.66 3.17
C MET A 467 -32.66 7.89 3.83
N PRO A 468 -33.15 8.31 5.02
CA PRO A 468 -32.53 9.41 5.76
C PRO A 468 -31.02 9.15 6.00
N HIS A 469 -30.22 10.21 5.94
CA HIS A 469 -28.81 10.16 6.29
C HIS A 469 -28.59 9.66 7.72
N ARG A 470 -27.61 8.77 7.91
CA ARG A 470 -27.28 8.21 9.22
C ARG A 470 -25.80 8.35 9.51
N LYS A 471 -25.46 8.96 10.66
CA LYS A 471 -24.09 9.16 11.10
C LYS A 471 -23.33 7.84 11.36
N GLU A 472 -24.08 6.78 11.69
CA GLU A 472 -23.55 5.43 11.95
C GLU A 472 -22.99 4.74 10.71
N GLN A 473 -23.39 5.18 9.52
CA GLN A 473 -22.89 4.66 8.24
C GLN A 473 -21.45 5.12 7.93
N LEU A 474 -20.92 6.08 8.68
CA LEU A 474 -19.57 6.61 8.56
C LEU A 474 -19.16 7.02 7.13
N LEU A 475 -20.14 7.52 6.34
CA LEU A 475 -19.89 7.96 4.98
C LEU A 475 -19.23 9.34 4.98
N THR A 476 -18.09 9.48 4.30
CA THR A 476 -17.34 10.74 4.18
C THR A 476 -17.50 11.40 2.82
N HIS A 477 -18.16 10.73 1.89
CA HIS A 477 -18.43 11.21 0.54
C HIS A 477 -19.92 11.39 0.29
N MET A 478 -20.25 12.25 -0.68
CA MET A 478 -21.62 12.52 -1.10
C MET A 478 -21.66 12.90 -2.57
N ALA A 479 -22.59 12.32 -3.32
CA ALA A 479 -22.94 12.75 -4.66
C ALA A 479 -23.65 14.10 -4.62
N ALA A 480 -23.36 14.95 -5.58
CA ALA A 480 -23.88 16.33 -5.61
C ALA A 480 -25.25 16.43 -6.31
N VAL A 481 -26.08 15.39 -6.14
CA VAL A 481 -27.36 15.26 -6.83
C VAL A 481 -28.43 14.75 -5.86
N GLU A 482 -29.67 15.14 -6.08
CA GLU A 482 -30.85 14.58 -5.40
C GLU A 482 -31.35 13.34 -6.16
N PHE A 483 -31.82 12.36 -5.41
CA PHE A 483 -32.54 11.27 -6.01
C PHE A 483 -34.01 11.67 -6.22
N ASP A 484 -34.43 11.60 -7.45
CA ASP A 484 -35.83 11.73 -7.88
C ASP A 484 -36.15 10.57 -8.85
N SER A 485 -37.08 9.71 -8.41
CA SER A 485 -37.50 8.53 -9.20
C SER A 485 -38.31 8.88 -10.46
N LEU A 486 -38.81 10.11 -10.58
CA LEU A 486 -39.60 10.59 -11.70
C LEU A 486 -38.81 11.47 -12.69
N ALA A 487 -37.57 11.81 -12.32
CA ALA A 487 -36.73 12.63 -13.19
C ALA A 487 -36.32 11.89 -14.46
N ASN A 488 -36.36 12.59 -15.57
CA ASN A 488 -35.90 12.09 -16.87
C ASN A 488 -34.67 12.89 -17.36
N CYS A 489 -34.00 12.37 -18.42
CA CYS A 489 -32.78 12.98 -18.94
C CYS A 489 -32.73 12.91 -20.50
N PRO A 490 -33.67 13.57 -21.19
CA PRO A 490 -33.73 13.44 -22.65
C PRO A 490 -32.52 14.04 -23.38
N THR A 491 -31.91 15.10 -22.88
CA THR A 491 -30.70 15.69 -23.45
C THR A 491 -29.51 14.74 -23.27
N TRP A 492 -29.40 14.09 -22.10
CA TRP A 492 -28.37 13.06 -21.86
C TRP A 492 -28.54 11.87 -22.75
N GLN A 493 -29.76 11.34 -22.91
CA GLN A 493 -30.03 10.18 -23.77
C GLN A 493 -29.69 10.49 -25.25
N ARG A 494 -30.05 11.69 -25.71
CA ARG A 494 -29.66 12.17 -27.05
C ARG A 494 -28.14 12.28 -27.15
N PHE A 495 -27.48 12.90 -26.20
CA PHE A 495 -26.01 13.00 -26.16
C PHE A 495 -25.34 11.61 -26.25
N ILE A 496 -25.79 10.64 -25.47
CA ILE A 496 -25.27 9.27 -25.52
C ILE A 496 -25.49 8.65 -26.89
N SER A 497 -26.68 8.79 -27.47
CA SER A 497 -26.96 8.29 -28.82
C SER A 497 -26.06 8.94 -29.87
N GLU A 498 -25.84 10.24 -29.81
CA GLU A 498 -24.97 11.00 -30.71
C GLU A 498 -23.49 10.54 -30.62
N VAL A 499 -22.94 10.46 -29.42
CA VAL A 499 -21.52 10.09 -29.21
C VAL A 499 -21.22 8.63 -29.54
N THR A 500 -22.24 7.77 -29.47
CA THR A 500 -22.14 6.35 -29.86
C THR A 500 -22.50 6.10 -31.33
N ASN A 501 -22.79 7.18 -32.06
CA ASN A 501 -23.25 7.10 -33.46
C ASN A 501 -24.47 6.18 -33.64
N GLY A 502 -25.40 6.20 -32.67
CA GLY A 502 -26.60 5.38 -32.65
C GLY A 502 -26.36 3.90 -32.27
N SER A 503 -25.15 3.50 -31.91
CA SER A 503 -24.88 2.12 -31.46
C SER A 503 -25.53 1.87 -30.08
N GLU A 504 -26.60 1.07 -30.08
CA GLU A 504 -27.28 0.68 -28.83
C GLU A 504 -26.39 -0.17 -27.90
N GLU A 505 -25.53 -1.03 -28.46
CA GLU A 505 -24.60 -1.86 -27.70
C GLU A 505 -23.55 -1.02 -26.95
N LEU A 506 -22.95 -0.03 -27.64
CA LEU A 506 -21.99 0.88 -27.04
C LEU A 506 -22.66 1.81 -26.02
N ALA A 507 -23.87 2.31 -26.30
CA ALA A 507 -24.66 3.09 -25.35
C ALA A 507 -25.00 2.29 -24.08
N ALA A 508 -25.40 1.03 -24.22
CA ALA A 508 -25.67 0.12 -23.12
C ALA A 508 -24.41 -0.21 -22.31
N PHE A 509 -23.25 -0.39 -22.95
CA PHE A 509 -21.96 -0.56 -22.28
C PHE A 509 -21.58 0.68 -21.47
N LEU A 510 -21.68 1.88 -22.05
CA LEU A 510 -21.46 3.14 -21.34
C LEU A 510 -22.41 3.28 -20.15
N GLN A 511 -23.69 2.89 -20.30
CA GLN A 511 -24.68 2.95 -19.24
C GLN A 511 -24.28 2.03 -18.06
N ARG A 512 -23.88 0.79 -18.32
CA ARG A 512 -23.39 -0.15 -17.28
C ARG A 512 -22.11 0.36 -16.62
N SER A 513 -21.19 0.92 -17.42
CA SER A 513 -19.95 1.51 -16.92
C SER A 513 -20.21 2.70 -15.98
N CYS A 514 -21.12 3.61 -16.35
CA CYS A 514 -21.54 4.73 -15.51
C CYS A 514 -22.29 4.25 -14.27
N GLY A 515 -23.10 3.20 -14.40
CA GLY A 515 -23.79 2.58 -13.28
C GLY A 515 -22.83 1.96 -12.28
N LEU A 516 -21.85 1.20 -12.75
CA LEU A 516 -20.80 0.61 -11.90
C LEU A 516 -20.03 1.70 -11.15
N ALA A 517 -19.79 2.86 -11.79
CA ALA A 517 -19.12 4.01 -11.17
C ALA A 517 -19.88 4.59 -9.96
N LEU A 518 -21.17 4.31 -9.78
CA LEU A 518 -21.92 4.69 -8.58
C LEU A 518 -21.51 3.88 -7.36
N SER A 519 -20.99 2.68 -7.54
CA SER A 519 -20.64 1.74 -6.46
C SER A 519 -19.15 1.80 -6.07
N GLY A 520 -18.81 1.18 -4.94
CA GLY A 520 -17.43 0.88 -4.55
C GLY A 520 -16.95 -0.51 -5.03
N ASP A 521 -17.72 -1.19 -5.89
CA ASP A 521 -17.34 -2.49 -6.43
C ASP A 521 -16.22 -2.36 -7.48
N VAL A 522 -15.21 -3.23 -7.42
CA VAL A 522 -14.05 -3.27 -8.32
C VAL A 522 -13.82 -4.66 -8.92
N SER A 523 -14.82 -5.51 -8.89
CA SER A 523 -14.75 -6.91 -9.34
C SER A 523 -14.36 -7.06 -10.82
N GLU A 524 -14.71 -6.10 -11.67
CA GLU A 524 -14.33 -6.09 -13.08
C GLU A 524 -12.83 -5.92 -13.33
N GLN A 525 -12.10 -5.37 -12.38
CA GLN A 525 -10.64 -5.20 -12.43
C GLN A 525 -10.12 -4.51 -13.69
N CYS A 526 -10.86 -3.58 -14.27
CA CYS A 526 -10.52 -2.93 -15.52
C CYS A 526 -10.37 -1.40 -15.39
N LEU A 527 -9.81 -0.80 -16.42
CA LEU A 527 -9.79 0.63 -16.66
C LEU A 527 -10.35 0.94 -18.04
N TRP A 528 -11.08 2.03 -18.15
CA TRP A 528 -11.65 2.52 -19.41
C TRP A 528 -10.69 3.51 -20.05
N LEU A 529 -10.22 3.20 -21.23
CA LEU A 529 -9.41 4.10 -22.06
C LEU A 529 -10.30 4.69 -23.15
N HIS A 530 -10.83 5.88 -22.93
CA HIS A 530 -11.63 6.61 -23.90
C HIS A 530 -10.71 7.27 -24.93
N TYR A 531 -10.73 6.78 -26.15
CA TYR A 531 -9.83 7.21 -27.22
C TYR A 531 -10.57 7.91 -28.37
N GLY A 532 -10.00 9.01 -28.87
CA GLY A 532 -10.49 9.72 -30.06
C GLY A 532 -9.89 11.11 -30.20
N GLU A 533 -9.90 11.68 -31.41
CA GLU A 533 -9.14 12.86 -31.83
C GLU A 533 -9.61 14.24 -31.29
N GLY A 534 -10.40 14.27 -30.25
CA GLY A 534 -10.95 15.50 -29.68
C GLY A 534 -12.31 15.91 -30.25
N ARG A 535 -13.02 16.82 -29.56
CA ARG A 535 -14.40 17.30 -29.88
C ARG A 535 -15.42 16.17 -30.11
N ASN A 536 -15.31 15.10 -29.36
CA ASN A 536 -16.10 13.88 -29.51
C ASN A 536 -16.94 13.51 -28.28
N GLY A 537 -17.01 14.38 -27.29
CA GLY A 537 -17.84 14.18 -26.10
C GLY A 537 -17.20 13.45 -24.92
N LYS A 538 -15.96 12.89 -25.02
CA LYS A 538 -15.26 12.20 -23.91
C LYS A 538 -15.24 13.01 -22.63
N SER A 539 -14.71 14.23 -22.71
CA SER A 539 -14.59 15.12 -21.54
C SER A 539 -15.95 15.52 -21.00
N THR A 540 -16.96 15.69 -21.85
CA THR A 540 -18.33 15.99 -21.43
C THR A 540 -18.88 14.86 -20.58
N LEU A 541 -18.81 13.61 -21.03
CA LEU A 541 -19.23 12.43 -20.27
C LEU A 541 -18.57 12.41 -18.89
N LEU A 542 -17.24 12.49 -18.87
CA LEU A 542 -16.48 12.38 -17.61
C LEU A 542 -16.77 13.55 -16.66
N THR A 543 -16.92 14.76 -17.18
CA THR A 543 -17.26 15.94 -16.37
C THR A 543 -18.65 15.82 -15.74
N VAL A 544 -19.66 15.40 -16.52
CA VAL A 544 -21.02 15.20 -15.99
C VAL A 544 -21.03 14.14 -14.90
N LEU A 545 -20.30 13.02 -15.08
CA LEU A 545 -20.19 12.00 -14.04
C LEU A 545 -19.44 12.48 -12.79
N GLN A 546 -18.41 13.33 -12.95
CA GLN A 546 -17.73 13.94 -11.82
C GLN A 546 -18.66 14.87 -11.05
N ASP A 547 -19.37 15.74 -11.76
CA ASP A 547 -20.32 16.67 -11.16
C ASP A 547 -21.47 15.92 -10.46
N LEU A 548 -21.99 14.85 -11.05
CA LEU A 548 -23.01 13.99 -10.45
C LEU A 548 -22.51 13.32 -9.16
N LEU A 549 -21.34 12.69 -9.23
CA LEU A 549 -20.77 11.93 -8.12
C LEU A 549 -20.19 12.81 -7.01
N GLY A 550 -19.94 14.08 -7.29
CA GLY A 550 -19.43 15.05 -6.30
C GLY A 550 -18.15 14.54 -5.64
N THR A 551 -18.16 14.42 -4.31
CA THR A 551 -16.95 13.99 -3.58
C THR A 551 -16.57 12.52 -3.79
N TYR A 552 -17.43 11.68 -4.33
CA TYR A 552 -17.09 10.31 -4.76
C TYR A 552 -16.24 10.27 -6.03
N ALA A 553 -16.20 11.36 -6.80
CA ALA A 553 -15.32 11.47 -7.95
C ALA A 553 -14.09 12.32 -7.64
N GLY A 554 -13.05 12.16 -8.45
CA GLY A 554 -11.88 13.02 -8.38
C GLY A 554 -10.90 12.77 -9.51
N PRO A 555 -10.10 13.80 -9.87
CA PRO A 555 -9.03 13.63 -10.83
C PRO A 555 -7.84 12.91 -10.22
N ALA A 556 -7.11 12.16 -11.04
CA ALA A 556 -5.76 11.72 -10.75
C ALA A 556 -4.80 12.25 -11.82
N PRO A 557 -3.55 12.60 -11.46
CA PRO A 557 -2.57 12.98 -12.46
C PRO A 557 -2.25 11.76 -13.34
N MET A 558 -2.12 11.97 -14.65
CA MET A 558 -1.75 10.92 -15.60
C MET A 558 -0.43 10.24 -15.24
N ASP A 559 0.47 11.00 -14.62
CA ASP A 559 1.74 10.53 -14.07
C ASP A 559 1.62 9.31 -13.13
N LEU A 560 0.46 9.13 -12.49
CA LEU A 560 0.18 7.97 -11.65
C LEU A 560 0.22 6.66 -12.46
N LEU A 561 -0.22 6.72 -13.71
CA LEU A 561 -0.29 5.57 -14.63
C LEU A 561 0.98 5.36 -15.45
N LEU A 562 1.88 6.34 -15.48
CA LEU A 562 3.05 6.32 -16.35
C LEU A 562 4.28 5.71 -15.69
N THR A 563 5.15 5.13 -16.52
CA THR A 563 6.45 4.62 -16.08
C THR A 563 7.40 5.79 -15.78
N LYS A 564 7.71 6.04 -14.49
CA LYS A 564 8.73 7.01 -14.07
C LYS A 564 9.68 6.36 -13.06
N HIS A 565 10.98 6.57 -13.23
CA HIS A 565 12.00 6.05 -12.31
C HIS A 565 12.02 6.88 -11.00
N GLY A 566 11.96 6.23 -9.83
CA GLY A 566 12.27 6.85 -8.53
C GLY A 566 11.10 7.32 -7.65
N ARG A 567 9.85 6.85 -7.84
CA ARG A 567 8.64 7.45 -7.23
C ARG A 567 7.93 6.69 -6.10
N GLY A 568 8.58 5.90 -5.29
CA GLY A 568 7.86 5.14 -4.23
C GLY A 568 6.98 6.00 -3.30
N LYS A 569 7.49 7.13 -2.79
CA LYS A 569 6.80 7.94 -1.77
C LYS A 569 5.68 8.87 -2.29
N GLU A 570 5.77 9.33 -3.54
CA GLU A 570 4.74 10.21 -4.15
C GLU A 570 3.48 9.43 -4.50
N VAL A 571 3.61 8.18 -4.91
CA VAL A 571 2.50 7.30 -5.28
C VAL A 571 1.59 7.00 -4.08
N GLU A 572 2.17 6.75 -2.90
CA GLU A 572 1.44 6.46 -1.66
C GLU A 572 0.58 7.64 -1.18
N THR A 573 1.09 8.87 -1.36
CA THR A 573 0.32 10.09 -1.04
C THR A 573 -0.81 10.32 -2.04
N GLN A 574 -0.60 9.97 -3.32
CA GLN A 574 -1.65 10.03 -4.33
C GLN A 574 -2.75 9.02 -4.03
N PHE A 575 -2.40 7.80 -3.59
CA PHE A 575 -3.41 6.81 -3.15
C PHE A 575 -4.25 7.31 -1.99
N ALA A 576 -3.66 8.04 -1.03
CA ALA A 576 -4.41 8.62 0.08
C ALA A 576 -5.52 9.58 -0.39
N ASN A 577 -5.29 10.32 -1.49
CA ASN A 577 -6.27 11.22 -2.07
C ASN A 577 -7.41 10.48 -2.81
N LEU A 578 -7.23 9.20 -3.10
CA LEU A 578 -8.24 8.35 -3.74
C LEU A 578 -9.12 7.60 -2.73
N ALA A 579 -8.84 7.72 -1.43
CA ALA A 579 -9.62 7.02 -0.41
C ALA A 579 -11.12 7.38 -0.51
N GLY A 580 -11.98 6.36 -0.55
CA GLY A 580 -13.44 6.50 -0.66
C GLY A 580 -13.96 6.97 -2.04
N LYS A 581 -13.08 7.26 -3.00
CA LYS A 581 -13.49 7.60 -4.36
C LYS A 581 -14.06 6.38 -5.08
N ARG A 582 -15.02 6.62 -5.99
CA ARG A 582 -15.67 5.61 -6.84
C ARG A 582 -15.36 5.81 -8.32
N LEU A 583 -15.17 7.06 -8.71
CA LEU A 583 -14.75 7.43 -10.06
C LEU A 583 -13.45 8.22 -9.98
N VAL A 584 -12.43 7.72 -10.64
CA VAL A 584 -11.17 8.44 -10.81
C VAL A 584 -10.95 8.69 -12.29
N THR A 585 -10.82 9.96 -12.64
CA THR A 585 -10.58 10.34 -14.03
C THR A 585 -9.19 10.91 -14.20
N THR A 586 -8.59 10.62 -15.33
CA THR A 586 -7.35 11.25 -15.77
C THR A 586 -7.49 11.69 -17.21
N VAL A 587 -6.90 12.84 -17.51
CA VAL A 587 -7.03 13.49 -18.82
C VAL A 587 -5.64 13.72 -19.38
N GLU A 588 -5.52 13.46 -20.69
CA GLU A 588 -4.40 13.69 -21.57
C GLU A 588 -3.06 13.08 -21.16
N ALA A 589 -2.58 12.25 -22.08
CA ALA A 589 -1.19 11.86 -22.18
C ALA A 589 -0.57 12.54 -23.40
N ASP A 590 0.63 13.06 -23.26
CA ASP A 590 1.46 13.40 -24.42
C ASP A 590 1.64 12.18 -25.31
N SER A 591 1.86 12.38 -26.60
CA SER A 591 2.14 11.27 -27.52
C SER A 591 3.41 10.51 -27.08
N GLY A 592 3.39 9.17 -27.21
CA GLY A 592 4.53 8.32 -26.89
C GLY A 592 4.76 8.03 -25.40
N VAL A 593 3.88 8.47 -24.49
CA VAL A 593 3.97 8.12 -23.07
C VAL A 593 3.69 6.64 -22.85
N ARG A 594 4.35 6.06 -21.86
CA ARG A 594 4.27 4.63 -21.54
C ARG A 594 3.52 4.37 -20.24
N PHE A 595 2.55 3.44 -20.27
CA PHE A 595 1.89 2.94 -19.08
C PHE A 595 2.84 2.12 -18.20
N SER A 596 2.72 2.32 -16.89
CA SER A 596 3.27 1.44 -15.87
C SER A 596 2.31 0.26 -15.66
N GLU A 597 2.59 -0.86 -16.28
CA GLU A 597 1.73 -2.05 -16.19
C GLU A 597 1.52 -2.51 -14.73
N ALA A 598 2.59 -2.45 -13.92
CA ALA A 598 2.52 -2.79 -12.50
C ALA A 598 1.56 -1.85 -11.76
N THR A 599 1.61 -0.54 -12.04
CA THR A 599 0.71 0.43 -11.40
C THR A 599 -0.72 0.27 -11.91
N CYS A 600 -0.93 0.05 -13.21
CA CYS A 600 -2.26 -0.22 -13.76
C CYS A 600 -2.89 -1.47 -13.12
N LYS A 601 -2.12 -2.56 -12.99
CA LYS A 601 -2.57 -3.79 -12.31
C LYS A 601 -2.89 -3.55 -10.84
N LEU A 602 -2.06 -2.77 -10.14
CA LEU A 602 -2.27 -2.42 -8.73
C LEU A 602 -3.55 -1.59 -8.52
N LEU A 603 -3.76 -0.58 -9.37
CA LEU A 603 -4.92 0.32 -9.27
C LEU A 603 -6.26 -0.33 -9.63
N THR A 604 -6.22 -1.38 -10.46
CA THR A 604 -7.42 -2.08 -10.93
C THR A 604 -7.62 -3.44 -10.25
N GLY A 605 -6.61 -3.96 -9.54
CA GLY A 605 -6.62 -5.33 -9.01
C GLY A 605 -7.54 -5.58 -7.82
N GLY A 606 -7.99 -4.52 -7.14
CA GLY A 606 -8.77 -4.66 -5.89
C GLY A 606 -7.93 -5.05 -4.68
N ASP A 607 -6.62 -5.25 -4.85
CA ASP A 607 -5.69 -5.54 -3.76
C ASP A 607 -5.50 -4.33 -2.85
N THR A 608 -5.30 -4.58 -1.56
CA THR A 608 -5.04 -3.52 -0.58
C THR A 608 -3.70 -2.85 -0.87
N VAL A 609 -3.73 -1.54 -1.09
CA VAL A 609 -2.55 -0.71 -1.31
C VAL A 609 -2.15 0.01 -0.02
N SER A 610 -0.87 0.34 0.12
CA SER A 610 -0.39 1.16 1.22
C SER A 610 -0.56 2.64 0.86
N ALA A 611 -1.30 3.38 1.69
CA ALA A 611 -1.54 4.80 1.53
C ALA A 611 -1.05 5.58 2.75
N ARG A 612 -0.67 6.84 2.56
CA ARG A 612 -0.37 7.77 3.65
C ARG A 612 -0.60 9.22 3.23
N GLN A 613 -1.00 10.06 4.14
CA GLN A 613 -0.91 11.51 3.94
C GLN A 613 0.54 11.98 4.11
N LEU A 614 0.86 13.15 3.56
CA LEU A 614 2.18 13.76 3.75
C LEU A 614 2.46 13.92 5.25
N TYR A 615 3.58 13.37 5.71
CA TYR A 615 3.97 13.27 7.13
C TYR A 615 3.05 12.42 8.03
N GLY A 616 2.09 11.68 7.44
CA GLY A 616 1.20 10.78 8.17
C GLY A 616 1.75 9.36 8.31
N GLU A 617 1.03 8.55 9.07
CA GLU A 617 1.29 7.11 9.19
C GLU A 617 0.74 6.37 7.97
N TYR A 618 1.30 5.18 7.70
CA TYR A 618 0.78 4.30 6.66
C TYR A 618 -0.50 3.60 7.13
N TRP A 619 -1.46 3.48 6.22
CA TRP A 619 -2.63 2.65 6.43
C TRP A 619 -2.96 1.79 5.21
N PRO A 620 -3.59 0.62 5.41
CA PRO A 620 -4.09 -0.17 4.30
C PRO A 620 -5.32 0.51 3.68
N LEU A 621 -5.29 0.74 2.37
CA LEU A 621 -6.39 1.30 1.60
C LEU A 621 -6.88 0.26 0.59
N LYS A 622 -8.15 -0.11 0.68
CA LYS A 622 -8.80 -0.96 -0.31
C LYS A 622 -9.35 -0.08 -1.43
N PRO A 623 -8.97 -0.30 -2.69
CA PRO A 623 -9.51 0.42 -3.82
C PRO A 623 -11.04 0.26 -3.92
N THR A 624 -11.73 1.36 -4.22
CA THR A 624 -13.18 1.42 -4.46
C THR A 624 -13.49 2.14 -5.78
N TRP A 625 -12.47 2.61 -6.47
CA TRP A 625 -12.58 3.46 -7.66
C TRP A 625 -12.56 2.66 -8.96
N LYS A 626 -13.25 3.19 -9.96
CA LYS A 626 -13.12 2.85 -11.38
C LYS A 626 -12.29 3.93 -12.05
N LEU A 627 -11.35 3.52 -12.86
CA LEU A 627 -10.38 4.39 -13.51
C LEU A 627 -10.77 4.66 -14.95
N HIS A 628 -11.09 5.92 -15.27
CA HIS A 628 -11.44 6.37 -16.60
C HIS A 628 -10.38 7.32 -17.15
N VAL A 629 -9.75 6.95 -18.23
CA VAL A 629 -8.67 7.69 -18.89
C VAL A 629 -9.20 8.28 -20.19
N ALA A 630 -9.21 9.60 -20.33
CA ALA A 630 -9.49 10.25 -21.61
C ALA A 630 -8.18 10.58 -22.32
N ALA A 631 -7.97 10.03 -23.50
CA ALA A 631 -6.75 10.21 -24.27
C ALA A 631 -7.03 10.53 -25.74
N ASN A 632 -6.22 11.42 -26.32
CA ASN A 632 -6.19 11.68 -27.76
C ASN A 632 -5.15 10.79 -28.46
N HIS A 633 -4.16 10.31 -27.72
CA HIS A 633 -3.14 9.38 -28.18
C HIS A 633 -3.16 8.12 -27.31
N LYS A 634 -3.03 6.96 -27.94
CA LYS A 634 -2.95 5.69 -27.22
C LYS A 634 -1.60 5.60 -26.50
N PRO A 635 -1.54 5.43 -25.16
CA PRO A 635 -0.28 5.21 -24.45
C PRO A 635 0.40 3.92 -24.87
N VAL A 636 1.72 3.86 -24.85
CA VAL A 636 2.47 2.64 -25.17
C VAL A 636 2.36 1.61 -24.04
N VAL A 637 1.96 0.37 -24.38
CA VAL A 637 1.91 -0.78 -23.47
C VAL A 637 2.88 -1.85 -23.97
N ARG A 638 4.02 -2.01 -23.31
CA ARG A 638 5.09 -2.94 -23.79
C ARG A 638 4.84 -4.40 -23.47
N GLY A 639 4.13 -4.68 -22.36
CA GLY A 639 3.82 -6.05 -21.97
C GLY A 639 2.78 -6.68 -22.84
N GLN A 640 3.04 -7.91 -23.29
CA GLN A 640 2.07 -8.73 -24.05
C GLN A 640 1.35 -9.74 -23.15
N ASP A 641 1.58 -9.68 -21.80
CA ASP A 641 0.91 -10.57 -20.87
C ASP A 641 -0.59 -10.27 -20.77
N GLU A 642 -1.39 -11.32 -20.62
CA GLU A 642 -2.85 -11.23 -20.52
C GLU A 642 -3.30 -10.37 -19.33
N GLY A 643 -2.46 -10.29 -18.29
CA GLY A 643 -2.78 -9.57 -17.06
C GLY A 643 -3.00 -8.08 -17.23
N ILE A 644 -2.37 -7.41 -18.20
CA ILE A 644 -2.63 -6.00 -18.49
C ILE A 644 -3.75 -5.84 -19.52
N TRP A 645 -3.75 -6.66 -20.61
CA TRP A 645 -4.67 -6.50 -21.72
C TRP A 645 -6.13 -6.79 -21.33
N ARG A 646 -6.40 -7.78 -20.48
CA ARG A 646 -7.75 -8.04 -19.96
C ARG A 646 -8.32 -6.90 -19.12
N ARG A 647 -7.46 -5.99 -18.65
CA ARG A 647 -7.86 -4.84 -17.82
C ARG A 647 -8.13 -3.58 -18.64
N LEU A 648 -7.65 -3.51 -19.86
CA LEU A 648 -7.80 -2.35 -20.73
C LEU A 648 -9.08 -2.48 -21.55
N LEU A 649 -9.99 -1.51 -21.42
CA LEU A 649 -11.19 -1.40 -22.24
C LEU A 649 -11.05 -0.16 -23.11
N LEU A 650 -10.52 -0.34 -24.34
CA LEU A 650 -10.38 0.76 -25.29
C LEU A 650 -11.74 1.10 -25.89
N THR A 651 -12.33 2.20 -25.41
CA THR A 651 -13.62 2.68 -25.87
C THR A 651 -13.40 3.72 -26.97
N PRO A 652 -13.77 3.42 -28.24
CA PRO A 652 -13.57 4.33 -29.35
C PRO A 652 -14.63 5.44 -29.36
N TRP A 653 -14.18 6.69 -29.59
CA TRP A 653 -15.03 7.88 -29.72
C TRP A 653 -14.83 8.45 -31.15
N LEU A 654 -15.60 7.94 -32.11
CA LEU A 654 -15.38 8.17 -33.52
C LEU A 654 -16.15 9.39 -34.05
N VAL A 655 -17.20 9.84 -33.36
CA VAL A 655 -18.00 10.99 -33.78
C VAL A 655 -17.26 12.27 -33.43
N ARG A 656 -17.31 13.24 -34.32
CA ARG A 656 -16.75 14.57 -34.13
C ARG A 656 -17.82 15.65 -34.28
N PHE A 657 -17.84 16.58 -33.34
CA PHE A 657 -18.79 17.69 -33.26
C PHE A 657 -18.08 18.99 -33.60
N ASP A 658 -18.24 19.43 -34.86
CA ASP A 658 -17.67 20.65 -35.42
C ASP A 658 -18.77 21.59 -35.90
N GLY A 659 -18.50 22.91 -35.88
CA GLY A 659 -19.39 23.93 -36.40
C GLY A 659 -20.77 23.94 -35.78
N GLU A 660 -21.82 23.82 -36.56
CA GLU A 660 -23.22 23.86 -36.10
C GLU A 660 -23.63 22.66 -35.23
N LYS A 661 -22.88 21.56 -35.28
CA LYS A 661 -23.10 20.40 -34.40
C LYS A 661 -22.64 20.60 -32.96
N GLN A 662 -21.90 21.68 -32.68
CA GLN A 662 -21.40 21.97 -31.36
C GLN A 662 -22.44 22.76 -30.58
N ASP A 663 -23.07 22.15 -29.57
CA ASP A 663 -23.92 22.83 -28.58
C ASP A 663 -23.04 23.40 -27.43
N ARG A 664 -22.82 24.70 -27.42
CA ARG A 664 -22.01 25.37 -26.38
C ARG A 664 -22.66 25.36 -25.00
N GLN A 665 -23.97 25.17 -24.92
CA GLN A 665 -24.75 25.11 -23.69
C GLN A 665 -25.03 23.69 -23.24
N LEU A 666 -24.48 22.68 -23.94
CA LEU A 666 -24.74 21.29 -23.62
C LEU A 666 -24.44 20.96 -22.16
N LYS A 667 -23.31 21.44 -21.62
CA LYS A 667 -22.94 21.18 -20.24
C LYS A 667 -24.01 21.69 -19.26
N ASP A 668 -24.48 22.91 -19.42
CA ASP A 668 -25.48 23.51 -18.53
C ASP A 668 -26.81 22.72 -18.60
N LYS A 669 -27.27 22.39 -19.81
CA LYS A 669 -28.45 21.54 -20.00
C LYS A 669 -28.34 20.16 -19.33
N LEU A 670 -27.15 19.55 -19.38
CA LEU A 670 -26.89 18.26 -18.71
C LEU A 670 -26.82 18.39 -17.19
N MET A 671 -26.36 19.53 -16.68
CA MET A 671 -26.38 19.81 -15.22
C MET A 671 -27.82 19.89 -14.69
N ASP A 672 -28.75 20.46 -15.44
CA ASP A 672 -30.17 20.52 -15.07
C ASP A 672 -30.83 19.13 -15.06
N GLU A 673 -30.29 18.15 -15.81
CA GLU A 673 -30.80 16.78 -15.90
C GLU A 673 -30.10 15.79 -14.92
N LEU A 674 -29.24 16.25 -14.00
CA LEU A 674 -28.47 15.34 -13.11
C LEU A 674 -29.34 14.32 -12.34
N PRO A 675 -30.55 14.66 -11.79
CA PRO A 675 -31.40 13.66 -11.15
C PRO A 675 -31.82 12.53 -12.10
N GLY A 676 -32.17 12.86 -13.35
CA GLY A 676 -32.52 11.90 -14.38
C GLY A 676 -31.32 11.06 -14.84
N ILE A 677 -30.12 11.70 -14.93
CA ILE A 677 -28.87 11.00 -15.25
C ILE A 677 -28.51 10.01 -14.13
N LEU A 678 -28.74 10.37 -12.85
CA LEU A 678 -28.60 9.41 -11.75
C LEU A 678 -29.52 8.22 -11.94
N GLY A 679 -30.80 8.45 -12.29
CA GLY A 679 -31.77 7.37 -12.60
C GLY A 679 -31.27 6.47 -13.75
N TRP A 680 -30.74 7.07 -14.81
CA TRP A 680 -30.16 6.33 -15.93
C TRP A 680 -28.93 5.52 -15.53
N CYS A 681 -28.08 6.04 -14.66
CA CYS A 681 -26.93 5.29 -14.09
C CYS A 681 -27.38 4.17 -13.15
N LEU A 682 -28.42 4.38 -12.31
CA LEU A 682 -28.98 3.35 -11.44
C LEU A 682 -29.54 2.17 -12.25
N TYR A 683 -30.21 2.46 -13.38
CA TYR A 683 -30.65 1.42 -14.30
C TYR A 683 -29.45 0.69 -14.91
N GLY A 684 -28.38 1.42 -15.28
CA GLY A 684 -27.12 0.86 -15.73
C GLY A 684 -26.46 -0.06 -14.71
N PHE A 685 -26.51 0.32 -13.41
CA PHE A 685 -25.99 -0.50 -12.33
C PHE A 685 -26.79 -1.81 -12.18
N ALA A 686 -28.11 -1.76 -12.22
CA ALA A 686 -28.96 -2.94 -12.19
C ALA A 686 -28.70 -3.88 -13.38
N ARG A 687 -28.49 -3.33 -14.57
CA ARG A 687 -28.08 -4.12 -15.74
C ARG A 687 -26.73 -4.76 -15.56
N TRP A 688 -25.75 -3.99 -15.03
CA TRP A 688 -24.43 -4.54 -14.75
C TRP A 688 -24.47 -5.71 -13.77
N GLN A 689 -25.27 -5.63 -12.73
CA GLN A 689 -25.43 -6.74 -11.77
C GLN A 689 -25.92 -8.05 -12.42
N ASN A 690 -26.73 -7.94 -13.47
CA ASN A 690 -27.31 -9.09 -14.16
C ASN A 690 -26.46 -9.57 -15.34
N GLU A 691 -25.84 -8.67 -16.08
CA GLU A 691 -25.21 -8.92 -17.38
C GLU A 691 -23.68 -8.75 -17.35
N GLY A 692 -23.09 -8.22 -16.23
CA GLY A 692 -21.72 -7.72 -16.22
C GLY A 692 -21.54 -6.50 -17.09
N LEU A 693 -20.29 -6.14 -17.42
CA LEU A 693 -20.01 -5.02 -18.32
C LEU A 693 -20.45 -5.33 -19.76
N ALA A 694 -20.37 -6.57 -20.21
CA ALA A 694 -20.72 -7.02 -21.54
C ALA A 694 -20.17 -6.06 -22.63
N ALA A 695 -18.84 -5.95 -22.69
CA ALA A 695 -18.16 -5.06 -23.66
C ALA A 695 -18.56 -5.43 -25.10
N PRO A 696 -19.03 -4.46 -25.92
CA PRO A 696 -19.45 -4.73 -27.30
C PRO A 696 -18.25 -5.02 -28.19
N ALA A 697 -18.54 -5.59 -29.39
CA ALA A 697 -17.52 -5.97 -30.34
C ALA A 697 -16.56 -4.81 -30.67
N CYS A 698 -17.07 -3.59 -30.85
CA CYS A 698 -16.25 -2.41 -31.18
C CYS A 698 -15.21 -2.07 -30.07
N VAL A 699 -15.50 -2.37 -28.81
CA VAL A 699 -14.54 -2.18 -27.68
C VAL A 699 -13.52 -3.31 -27.66
N SER A 700 -13.98 -4.55 -27.84
CA SER A 700 -13.12 -5.75 -27.85
C SER A 700 -12.16 -5.75 -29.03
N GLU A 701 -12.65 -5.41 -30.23
CA GLU A 701 -11.86 -5.27 -31.47
C GLU A 701 -10.84 -4.15 -31.35
N ALA A 702 -11.25 -2.95 -30.89
CA ALA A 702 -10.36 -1.83 -30.71
C ALA A 702 -9.25 -2.15 -29.67
N THR A 703 -9.57 -2.90 -28.62
CA THR A 703 -8.59 -3.34 -27.63
C THR A 703 -7.62 -4.35 -28.22
N THR A 704 -8.11 -5.27 -29.06
CA THR A 704 -7.30 -6.29 -29.77
C THR A 704 -6.36 -5.63 -30.77
N GLU A 705 -6.87 -4.67 -31.57
CA GLU A 705 -6.07 -3.89 -32.49
C GLU A 705 -4.96 -3.11 -31.77
N TYR A 706 -5.32 -2.43 -30.70
CA TYR A 706 -4.35 -1.71 -29.87
C TYR A 706 -3.27 -2.64 -29.28
N ARG A 707 -3.62 -3.86 -28.87
CA ARG A 707 -2.65 -4.87 -28.47
C ARG A 707 -1.72 -5.24 -29.63
N GLY A 708 -2.27 -5.42 -30.82
CA GLY A 708 -1.50 -5.70 -32.05
C GLY A 708 -0.53 -4.58 -32.41
N GLU A 709 -0.95 -3.31 -32.30
CA GLU A 709 -0.09 -2.12 -32.52
C GLU A 709 1.10 -2.07 -31.54
N ASN A 710 0.94 -2.59 -30.34
CA ASN A 710 1.99 -2.64 -29.32
C ASN A 710 2.82 -3.94 -29.32
N ASP A 711 2.54 -4.88 -30.21
CA ASP A 711 3.26 -6.14 -30.33
C ASP A 711 4.43 -6.03 -31.34
N VAL A 712 5.47 -5.32 -30.90
CA VAL A 712 6.69 -5.09 -31.71
C VAL A 712 7.32 -6.42 -32.15
N LEU A 713 7.37 -7.43 -31.25
CA LEU A 713 7.94 -8.73 -31.55
C LEU A 713 7.07 -9.51 -32.56
N GLY A 714 5.75 -9.53 -32.35
CA GLY A 714 4.82 -10.20 -33.24
C GLY A 714 4.82 -9.59 -34.65
N THR A 715 4.96 -8.26 -34.75
CA THR A 715 5.09 -7.58 -36.03
C THR A 715 6.38 -7.97 -36.74
N TRP A 716 7.53 -8.00 -36.06
CA TRP A 716 8.79 -8.46 -36.61
C TRP A 716 8.71 -9.93 -37.07
N LEU A 717 8.06 -10.80 -36.25
CA LEU A 717 7.87 -12.20 -36.60
C LEU A 717 7.10 -12.36 -37.93
N LYS A 718 6.05 -11.57 -38.14
CA LYS A 718 5.23 -11.59 -39.33
C LYS A 718 5.97 -11.07 -40.56
N GLU A 719 6.79 -10.03 -40.39
CA GLU A 719 7.43 -9.35 -41.55
C GLU A 719 8.80 -9.93 -41.91
N CYS A 720 9.56 -10.43 -40.93
CA CYS A 720 10.95 -10.81 -41.10
C CYS A 720 11.22 -12.31 -40.92
N CYS A 721 10.25 -13.07 -40.38
CA CYS A 721 10.50 -14.46 -40.06
C CYS A 721 9.64 -15.45 -40.85
N LEU A 722 10.27 -16.58 -41.22
CA LEU A 722 9.58 -17.78 -41.69
C LEU A 722 9.23 -18.62 -40.43
N ILE A 723 7.94 -18.83 -40.23
CA ILE A 723 7.44 -19.69 -39.16
C ILE A 723 7.09 -21.05 -39.75
N ASP A 724 7.97 -22.02 -39.59
CA ASP A 724 7.80 -23.38 -40.07
C ASP A 724 8.47 -24.36 -39.08
N SER A 725 7.85 -25.50 -38.82
CA SER A 725 8.35 -26.50 -37.87
C SER A 725 9.77 -27.02 -38.17
N THR A 726 10.18 -26.95 -39.43
CA THR A 726 11.52 -27.36 -39.91
C THR A 726 12.54 -26.24 -39.89
N ALA A 727 12.09 -24.99 -39.77
CA ALA A 727 12.96 -23.83 -39.78
C ALA A 727 13.85 -23.79 -38.53
N VAL A 728 15.09 -23.38 -38.73
CA VAL A 728 16.11 -23.25 -37.68
C VAL A 728 16.93 -22.00 -37.95
N ALA A 729 17.11 -21.18 -36.91
CA ALA A 729 18.01 -20.03 -37.00
C ALA A 729 18.86 -19.89 -35.73
N GLU A 730 20.03 -19.25 -35.88
CA GLU A 730 20.88 -18.89 -34.74
C GLU A 730 20.21 -17.81 -33.89
N ALA A 731 20.16 -18.00 -32.57
CA ALA A 731 19.54 -17.05 -31.66
C ALA A 731 20.18 -15.64 -31.74
N GLY A 732 21.49 -15.58 -31.99
CA GLY A 732 22.22 -14.32 -32.17
C GLY A 732 21.86 -13.60 -33.49
N GLU A 733 21.60 -14.35 -34.57
CA GLU A 733 21.12 -13.77 -35.84
C GLU A 733 19.72 -13.20 -35.73
N LEU A 734 18.81 -13.96 -35.13
CA LEU A 734 17.45 -13.49 -34.86
C LEU A 734 17.44 -12.18 -34.07
N TYR A 735 18.26 -12.09 -33.00
CA TYR A 735 18.34 -10.88 -32.23
C TYR A 735 18.96 -9.70 -32.99
N ARG A 736 19.99 -9.93 -33.79
CA ARG A 736 20.61 -8.87 -34.60
C ARG A 736 19.65 -8.32 -35.67
N ASP A 737 18.89 -9.20 -36.31
CA ASP A 737 17.88 -8.80 -37.30
C ASP A 737 16.73 -8.04 -36.61
N PHE A 738 16.17 -8.57 -35.50
CA PHE A 738 15.17 -7.88 -34.69
C PHE A 738 15.65 -6.50 -34.23
N LYS A 739 16.87 -6.42 -33.75
CA LYS A 739 17.46 -5.16 -33.27
C LYS A 739 17.51 -4.12 -34.38
N ARG A 740 18.05 -4.49 -35.54
CA ARG A 740 18.13 -3.60 -36.72
C ARG A 740 16.74 -3.15 -37.18
N TRP A 741 15.80 -4.11 -37.33
CA TRP A 741 14.43 -3.83 -37.75
C TRP A 741 13.71 -2.88 -36.79
N ALA A 742 13.90 -3.06 -35.46
CA ALA A 742 13.29 -2.23 -34.44
C ALA A 742 13.95 -0.83 -34.38
N GLU A 743 15.29 -0.74 -34.50
CA GLU A 743 16.00 0.55 -34.55
C GLU A 743 15.60 1.39 -35.76
N ASP A 744 15.45 0.77 -36.93
CA ASP A 744 15.02 1.44 -38.18
C ASP A 744 13.59 2.05 -38.04
N ARG A 745 12.78 1.51 -37.14
CA ARG A 745 11.41 1.98 -36.86
C ARG A 745 11.30 2.85 -35.60
N GLY A 746 12.41 3.13 -34.94
CA GLY A 746 12.40 3.89 -33.68
C GLY A 746 11.81 3.14 -32.49
N GLU A 747 11.70 1.80 -32.64
CA GLU A 747 11.17 0.95 -31.58
C GLU A 747 12.24 0.63 -30.51
N HIS A 748 11.78 0.36 -29.31
CA HIS A 748 12.67 0.00 -28.23
C HIS A 748 13.19 -1.42 -28.37
N VAL A 749 14.49 -1.56 -28.44
CA VAL A 749 15.17 -2.85 -28.43
C VAL A 749 15.45 -3.28 -26.97
N GLY A 750 14.85 -4.38 -26.53
CA GLY A 750 15.19 -5.03 -25.26
C GLY A 750 16.57 -5.71 -25.31
N THR A 751 17.01 -6.29 -24.19
CA THR A 751 18.23 -7.09 -24.17
C THR A 751 18.06 -8.41 -24.93
N ALA A 752 19.16 -8.99 -25.43
CA ALA A 752 19.14 -10.29 -26.09
C ALA A 752 18.55 -11.40 -25.20
N THR A 753 18.75 -11.33 -23.90
CA THR A 753 18.16 -12.25 -22.93
C THR A 753 16.63 -12.09 -22.86
N ALA A 754 16.14 -10.85 -22.78
CA ALA A 754 14.69 -10.56 -22.76
C ALA A 754 13.99 -11.02 -24.06
N PHE A 755 14.61 -10.74 -25.21
CA PHE A 755 14.17 -11.22 -26.52
C PHE A 755 14.11 -12.74 -26.57
N GLY A 756 15.16 -13.40 -26.07
CA GLY A 756 15.22 -14.87 -26.01
C GLY A 756 14.11 -15.48 -25.15
N LEU A 757 13.81 -14.88 -24.00
CA LEU A 757 12.72 -15.32 -23.12
C LEU A 757 11.32 -15.09 -23.75
N GLN A 758 11.14 -14.02 -24.51
CA GLN A 758 9.89 -13.78 -25.24
C GLN A 758 9.66 -14.80 -26.33
N LEU A 759 10.69 -15.14 -27.12
CA LEU A 759 10.61 -16.21 -28.12
C LEU A 759 10.31 -17.58 -27.50
N GLU A 760 10.85 -17.84 -26.32
CA GLU A 760 10.60 -19.08 -25.59
C GLU A 760 9.15 -19.21 -25.11
N ARG A 761 8.55 -18.10 -24.64
CA ARG A 761 7.11 -18.01 -24.30
C ARG A 761 6.20 -18.21 -25.51
N LEU A 762 6.65 -17.82 -26.69
CA LEU A 762 5.95 -18.05 -27.96
C LEU A 762 6.14 -19.48 -28.51
N GLY A 763 6.87 -20.35 -27.79
CA GLY A 763 7.09 -21.74 -28.16
C GLY A 763 8.38 -22.02 -28.95
N TYR A 764 9.18 -20.98 -29.24
CA TYR A 764 10.45 -21.14 -29.95
C TYR A 764 11.58 -21.48 -28.96
N SER A 765 11.70 -22.75 -28.62
CA SER A 765 12.67 -23.21 -27.62
C SER A 765 14.13 -23.04 -28.07
N SER A 766 15.01 -22.72 -27.13
CA SER A 766 16.46 -22.63 -27.37
C SER A 766 17.14 -23.99 -27.20
N GLN A 767 18.05 -24.32 -28.10
CA GLN A 767 18.86 -25.55 -28.05
C GLN A 767 20.30 -25.27 -28.49
N ARG A 768 21.28 -25.92 -27.89
CA ARG A 768 22.66 -25.86 -28.36
C ARG A 768 22.86 -26.89 -29.46
N ALA A 769 23.26 -26.45 -30.66
CA ALA A 769 23.50 -27.33 -31.77
C ALA A 769 24.81 -28.13 -31.57
N THR A 770 24.73 -29.45 -31.70
CA THR A 770 25.89 -30.37 -31.52
C THR A 770 26.55 -30.76 -32.84
N SER A 771 25.86 -30.54 -33.98
CA SER A 771 26.33 -30.91 -35.34
C SER A 771 25.77 -29.92 -36.39
N GLY A 772 26.27 -30.01 -37.60
CA GLY A 772 25.82 -29.22 -38.75
C GLY A 772 26.37 -27.79 -38.81
N HIS A 773 25.76 -26.93 -39.62
CA HIS A 773 26.17 -25.57 -39.89
C HIS A 773 26.20 -24.69 -38.59
N TYR A 774 25.31 -24.97 -37.63
CA TYR A 774 25.18 -24.23 -36.39
C TYR A 774 25.96 -24.89 -35.23
N ARG A 775 26.92 -25.78 -35.47
CA ARG A 775 27.68 -26.51 -34.42
C ARG A 775 28.23 -25.55 -33.37
N PHE A 776 27.96 -25.84 -32.07
CA PHE A 776 28.30 -25.06 -30.89
C PHE A 776 27.56 -23.72 -30.72
N LYS A 777 26.63 -23.37 -31.60
CA LYS A 777 25.77 -22.18 -31.49
C LYS A 777 24.44 -22.50 -30.79
N THR A 778 23.85 -21.48 -30.18
CA THR A 778 22.48 -21.56 -29.67
C THR A 778 21.52 -21.30 -30.83
N ILE A 779 20.65 -22.25 -31.10
CA ILE A 779 19.66 -22.20 -32.18
C ILE A 779 18.24 -22.17 -31.59
N ARG A 780 17.31 -21.65 -32.39
CA ARG A 780 15.88 -21.74 -32.18
C ARG A 780 15.23 -22.56 -33.30
N ARG A 781 14.28 -23.45 -32.94
CA ARG A 781 13.51 -24.26 -33.86
C ARG A 781 12.12 -23.67 -34.10
N GLY A 782 11.55 -23.94 -35.23
CA GLY A 782 10.23 -23.44 -35.64
C GLY A 782 10.25 -22.01 -36.15
N ILE A 783 11.43 -21.40 -36.30
CA ILE A 783 11.60 -20.01 -36.76
C ILE A 783 12.88 -19.88 -37.58
N GLY A 784 12.79 -19.17 -38.70
CA GLY A 784 13.90 -18.79 -39.58
C GLY A 784 13.77 -17.32 -40.00
N LEU A 785 14.83 -16.72 -40.50
CA LEU A 785 14.74 -15.40 -41.12
C LEU A 785 14.31 -15.56 -42.59
N LEU A 786 13.40 -14.69 -43.05
CA LEU A 786 13.10 -14.55 -44.47
C LEU A 786 14.36 -13.96 -45.14
N SER A 787 14.82 -14.62 -46.23
CA SER A 787 15.88 -14.06 -47.06
C SER A 787 15.41 -12.71 -47.60
N ARG A 788 15.93 -11.61 -47.10
CA ARG A 788 15.78 -10.30 -47.74
C ARG A 788 16.55 -10.42 -49.09
N ARG A 789 15.83 -10.36 -50.20
CA ARG A 789 16.50 -10.07 -51.46
C ARG A 789 17.22 -8.73 -51.27
N HIS A 790 18.54 -8.73 -51.39
CA HIS A 790 19.30 -7.52 -51.57
C HIS A 790 18.79 -6.89 -52.88
N ASP A 791 17.91 -5.91 -52.74
CA ASP A 791 17.74 -4.91 -53.83
C ASP A 791 18.89 -3.88 -53.60
N ASP A 792 20.10 -4.35 -53.96
CA ASP A 792 21.21 -3.51 -54.30
C ASP A 792 21.21 -3.34 -55.81
N GLU A 793 20.60 -2.25 -56.31
CA GLU A 793 20.99 -1.54 -57.55
C GLU A 793 20.64 -0.07 -57.37
#